data_24e67142d477a86451f6063f9eec0479
#
_entry.id   24e67142d477a86451f6063f9eec0479
#
_cell.length_a   1.000
_cell.length_b   1.000
_cell.length_c   1.000
_cell.angle_alpha   90.00
_cell.angle_beta   90.00
_cell.angle_gamma   90.00
#
_symmetry.space_group_name_H-M   'P 1'
#
loop_
_entity.id
_entity.type
_entity.pdbx_description
1 polymer ?
#
loop_
_entity_poly.entity_id
_entity_poly.type
_entity_poly.pdbx_seq_one_letter_code
_entity_poly.pdbx_strand_id
1 'polypeptide(L)'
;MKKTWIVFWTVFVVVLSGFFYLFWDFWKDTTQSDGERAKAAFTTYTTKWGEQKFSDMYEQLSLHTKKTISKEEFVSRYQNIYGGIEAKAIAVDPMYNGDVMPGEDGQINFHYRLTMETFVEPISFTGKATLVKETQNDLEDWYIHWNPSFILPEMKEGDKVRANTVYPRRGEITDRAGRPLATERVVVDIGINPGEWSQASQTGKMEVSKLLHIPLDDLTSKVQATTSKSTKFIRIATLPQDDARIKQLEKTEGLKLQKKKVRYYPYQDATAHLVGYVGAINQEEYEKRKDQGYKTSDVIGKSGLEQIFEEQLRGSAGGRIVITDADGTEKKTVAERFAKHGQPLALTIDAEVQQTIYQELKNEAGTAAAISPKTGEILALVNSPSFDPNAFVLGMSATEWKQLNENPQKPLLNRFARGFAPGSTFKPITAAIGLASKAITPADSIHVRGLHWQKDASWGGYEVTRVSDYGGPVNLEKALVYSDNIYFAKAALSMGEEQFVKKSELFGFHEALPIPYPLDKSKLYNDGFKNEIQLADSGYGQGEVTMTPLHLALVYSAFANDGNIVNPSLLQEDKKGGYWKTNVMPADVTGTVKQHLIQVMEDPRGTGRGARVPGIRMAGKTGTAELKQKKGEIGLENGWYAVFNVDDPRLLVTMMIEDVRGRGGSHVLDARIKRIFTKVLKE
;
A
#
# COMPACT_ATOMS: atom_id res chain seq x y z
N MET A 1 3.51 -79.06 43.97
CA MET A 1 4.89 -78.62 44.26
C MET A 1 5.64 -78.00 43.07
N LYS A 2 5.26 -78.15 41.81
CA LYS A 2 6.00 -77.57 40.67
C LYS A 2 5.67 -76.11 40.37
N LYS A 3 4.51 -75.55 40.76
CA LYS A 3 4.16 -74.13 40.50
C LYS A 3 4.78 -73.12 41.48
N THR A 4 5.06 -73.50 42.69
CA THR A 4 5.67 -72.67 43.74
C THR A 4 7.17 -72.43 43.52
N TRP A 5 7.86 -73.30 42.86
CA TRP A 5 9.29 -73.16 42.52
C TRP A 5 9.52 -72.20 41.34
N ILE A 6 8.61 -72.12 40.39
CA ILE A 6 8.74 -71.20 39.24
C ILE A 6 8.55 -69.70 39.69
N VAL A 7 7.61 -69.48 40.61
CA VAL A 7 7.37 -68.08 41.13
C VAL A 7 8.55 -67.66 42.00
N PHE A 8 9.16 -68.55 42.76
CA PHE A 8 10.34 -68.20 43.57
C PHE A 8 11.55 -67.85 42.70
N TRP A 9 11.79 -68.58 41.61
CA TRP A 9 12.88 -68.28 40.68
C TRP A 9 12.65 -67.02 39.86
N THR A 10 11.43 -66.66 39.46
CA THR A 10 11.10 -65.47 38.76
C THR A 10 11.26 -64.24 39.67
N VAL A 11 10.81 -64.30 40.91
CA VAL A 11 11.01 -63.20 41.87
C VAL A 11 12.50 -63.02 42.22
N PHE A 12 13.26 -64.11 42.35
CA PHE A 12 14.69 -64.07 42.65
C PHE A 12 15.51 -63.46 41.47
N VAL A 13 15.16 -63.82 40.23
CA VAL A 13 15.80 -63.24 39.03
C VAL A 13 15.47 -61.73 38.87
N VAL A 14 14.23 -61.33 39.17
CA VAL A 14 13.83 -59.88 39.10
C VAL A 14 14.50 -59.08 40.20
N VAL A 15 14.64 -59.61 41.40
CA VAL A 15 15.33 -58.97 42.50
C VAL A 15 16.86 -58.89 42.24
N LEU A 16 17.47 -59.98 41.70
CA LEU A 16 18.89 -59.98 41.31
C LEU A 16 19.16 -59.04 40.12
N SER A 17 18.28 -58.98 39.13
CA SER A 17 18.43 -58.02 38.00
C SER A 17 18.24 -56.59 38.47
N GLY A 18 17.29 -56.30 39.40
CA GLY A 18 17.14 -55.02 40.03
C GLY A 18 18.36 -54.60 40.86
N PHE A 19 18.92 -55.55 41.64
CA PHE A 19 20.14 -55.30 42.40
C PHE A 19 21.37 -55.15 41.50
N PHE A 20 21.46 -55.90 40.39
CA PHE A 20 22.51 -55.75 39.39
C PHE A 20 22.42 -54.43 38.63
N TYR A 21 21.19 -53.94 38.34
CA TYR A 21 20.96 -52.67 37.73
C TYR A 21 21.34 -51.48 38.65
N LEU A 22 20.93 -51.58 39.94
CA LEU A 22 21.29 -50.59 40.95
C LEU A 22 22.78 -50.62 41.28
N PHE A 23 23.40 -51.82 41.31
CA PHE A 23 24.85 -51.99 41.54
C PHE A 23 25.66 -51.56 40.32
N TRP A 24 25.15 -51.77 39.11
CA TRP A 24 25.76 -51.30 37.85
C TRP A 24 25.70 -49.77 37.72
N ASP A 25 24.61 -49.14 38.08
CA ASP A 25 24.47 -47.70 38.13
C ASP A 25 25.38 -47.09 39.20
N PHE A 26 25.41 -47.66 40.39
CA PHE A 26 26.31 -47.26 41.48
C PHE A 26 27.80 -47.44 41.10
N TRP A 27 28.12 -48.55 40.42
CA TRP A 27 29.50 -48.79 39.98
C TRP A 27 29.93 -47.92 38.82
N LYS A 28 29.03 -47.55 37.98
CA LYS A 28 29.25 -46.61 36.85
C LYS A 28 29.55 -45.20 37.38
N ASP A 29 28.83 -44.77 38.41
CA ASP A 29 29.03 -43.43 39.04
C ASP A 29 30.36 -43.35 39.80
N THR A 30 30.85 -44.48 40.40
CA THR A 30 32.13 -44.49 41.13
C THR A 30 33.35 -44.66 40.25
N THR A 31 33.21 -44.92 38.94
CA THR A 31 34.34 -45.12 38.01
C THR A 31 34.57 -43.95 37.04
N GLN A 32 33.66 -42.97 36.97
CA GLN A 32 33.87 -41.79 36.14
C GLN A 32 34.96 -40.86 36.73
N SER A 33 35.89 -40.46 35.88
CA SER A 33 36.90 -39.47 36.28
C SER A 33 36.24 -38.09 36.57
N ASP A 34 36.87 -37.29 37.43
CA ASP A 34 36.39 -35.93 37.72
C ASP A 34 36.19 -35.10 36.44
N GLY A 35 37.05 -35.30 35.42
CA GLY A 35 36.90 -34.67 34.13
C GLY A 35 35.64 -35.07 33.36
N GLU A 36 35.28 -36.38 33.38
CA GLU A 36 34.06 -36.86 32.73
C GLU A 36 32.80 -36.37 33.45
N ARG A 37 32.80 -36.31 34.76
CA ARG A 37 31.70 -35.75 35.57
C ARG A 37 31.52 -34.26 35.29
N ALA A 38 32.64 -33.48 35.26
CA ALA A 38 32.57 -32.08 34.92
C ALA A 38 32.10 -31.83 33.49
N LYS A 39 32.51 -32.65 32.50
CA LYS A 39 32.00 -32.58 31.12
C LYS A 39 30.49 -32.84 31.09
N ALA A 40 29.97 -33.86 31.80
CA ALA A 40 28.57 -34.18 31.88
C ALA A 40 27.75 -33.04 32.51
N ALA A 41 28.22 -32.45 33.62
CA ALA A 41 27.61 -31.32 34.28
C ALA A 41 27.54 -30.08 33.32
N PHE A 42 28.66 -29.77 32.65
CA PHE A 42 28.69 -28.66 31.70
C PHE A 42 27.82 -28.89 30.46
N THR A 43 27.81 -30.08 29.90
CA THR A 43 26.92 -30.44 28.79
C THR A 43 25.44 -30.26 29.17
N THR A 44 25.09 -30.70 30.39
CA THR A 44 23.73 -30.53 30.91
C THR A 44 23.36 -29.03 31.04
N TYR A 45 24.29 -28.22 31.56
CA TYR A 45 24.10 -26.77 31.69
C TYR A 45 23.92 -26.10 30.34
N THR A 46 24.76 -26.37 29.33
CA THR A 46 24.70 -25.77 28.01
C THR A 46 23.45 -26.20 27.24
N THR A 47 22.99 -27.46 27.41
CA THR A 47 21.71 -27.94 26.86
C THR A 47 20.53 -27.14 27.40
N LYS A 48 20.46 -26.99 28.76
CA LYS A 48 19.40 -26.16 29.39
C LYS A 48 19.46 -24.71 28.94
N TRP A 49 20.66 -24.19 28.71
CA TRP A 49 20.85 -22.84 28.21
C TRP A 49 20.27 -22.68 26.78
N GLY A 50 20.58 -23.56 25.85
CA GLY A 50 20.01 -23.59 24.51
C GLY A 50 18.48 -23.71 24.53
N GLU A 51 17.94 -24.48 25.47
CA GLU A 51 16.50 -24.65 25.71
C GLU A 51 15.85 -23.47 26.47
N GLN A 52 16.64 -22.46 26.88
CA GLN A 52 16.21 -21.31 27.70
C GLN A 52 15.57 -21.70 29.04
N LYS A 53 15.95 -22.86 29.61
CA LYS A 53 15.52 -23.35 30.91
C LYS A 53 16.35 -22.70 32.02
N PHE A 54 16.27 -21.38 32.14
CA PHE A 54 17.15 -20.59 33.04
C PHE A 54 16.95 -20.95 34.53
N SER A 55 15.74 -21.34 34.93
CA SER A 55 15.52 -21.86 36.29
C SER A 55 16.32 -23.11 36.59
N ASP A 56 16.44 -24.02 35.61
CA ASP A 56 17.15 -25.26 35.77
C ASP A 56 18.70 -25.06 35.69
N MET A 57 19.11 -24.03 34.92
CA MET A 57 20.51 -23.60 34.89
C MET A 57 20.98 -23.09 36.28
N TYR A 58 20.11 -22.35 37.00
CA TYR A 58 20.44 -21.82 38.31
C TYR A 58 20.75 -22.93 39.31
N GLU A 59 20.06 -24.05 39.26
CA GLU A 59 20.31 -25.18 40.17
C GLU A 59 21.75 -25.75 40.04
N GLN A 60 22.36 -25.61 38.87
CA GLN A 60 23.69 -26.07 38.56
C GLN A 60 24.79 -25.05 38.89
N LEU A 61 24.46 -23.91 39.52
CA LEU A 61 25.44 -22.91 39.91
C LEU A 61 26.12 -23.24 41.21
N SER A 62 27.37 -22.77 41.35
CA SER A 62 28.17 -22.92 42.58
C SER A 62 27.54 -22.16 43.77
N LEU A 63 27.82 -22.59 44.99
CA LEU A 63 27.36 -21.93 46.20
C LEU A 63 27.88 -20.48 46.29
N HIS A 64 29.05 -20.22 45.77
CA HIS A 64 29.56 -18.84 45.67
C HIS A 64 28.66 -17.99 44.78
N THR A 65 28.33 -18.47 43.57
CA THR A 65 27.44 -17.74 42.65
C THR A 65 26.05 -17.53 43.24
N LYS A 66 25.50 -18.58 43.90
CA LYS A 66 24.17 -18.48 44.55
C LYS A 66 24.11 -17.47 45.73
N LYS A 67 25.24 -17.10 46.28
CA LYS A 67 25.34 -16.03 47.29
C LYS A 67 25.38 -14.63 46.66
N THR A 68 25.83 -14.50 45.41
CA THR A 68 25.96 -13.20 44.72
C THR A 68 24.74 -12.82 43.91
N ILE A 69 23.96 -13.78 43.43
CA ILE A 69 22.73 -13.53 42.63
C ILE A 69 21.62 -14.49 43.07
N SER A 70 20.40 -13.96 43.26
CA SER A 70 19.23 -14.77 43.57
C SER A 70 18.73 -15.51 42.32
N LYS A 71 17.89 -16.54 42.51
CA LYS A 71 17.30 -17.31 41.41
C LYS A 71 16.39 -16.41 40.53
N GLU A 72 15.60 -15.60 41.17
CA GLU A 72 14.68 -14.66 40.52
C GLU A 72 15.44 -13.64 39.67
N GLU A 73 16.52 -13.11 40.18
CA GLU A 73 17.37 -12.15 39.48
C GLU A 73 18.07 -12.80 38.29
N PHE A 74 18.69 -13.97 38.48
CA PHE A 74 19.35 -14.72 37.43
C PHE A 74 18.40 -15.02 36.25
N VAL A 75 17.23 -15.57 36.55
CA VAL A 75 16.20 -15.92 35.54
C VAL A 75 15.70 -14.68 34.83
N SER A 76 15.32 -13.64 35.58
CA SER A 76 14.81 -12.39 35.01
C SER A 76 15.87 -11.68 34.16
N ARG A 77 17.15 -11.75 34.55
CA ARG A 77 18.25 -11.12 33.78
C ARG A 77 18.41 -11.77 32.41
N TYR A 78 18.42 -13.10 32.31
CA TYR A 78 18.44 -13.80 31.04
C TYR A 78 17.19 -13.54 30.21
N GLN A 79 16.00 -13.65 30.81
CA GLN A 79 14.75 -13.42 30.11
C GLN A 79 14.63 -12.01 29.57
N ASN A 80 15.00 -11.00 30.35
CA ASN A 80 14.93 -9.60 29.92
C ASN A 80 15.94 -9.28 28.82
N ILE A 81 17.17 -9.80 28.93
CA ILE A 81 18.22 -9.55 27.92
C ILE A 81 17.87 -10.29 26.62
N TYR A 82 17.63 -11.61 26.70
CA TYR A 82 17.38 -12.41 25.51
C TYR A 82 16.02 -12.06 24.87
N GLY A 83 15.02 -11.75 25.67
CA GLY A 83 13.75 -11.21 25.17
C GLY A 83 13.91 -9.84 24.52
N GLY A 84 14.69 -8.94 25.13
CA GLY A 84 14.97 -7.60 24.62
C GLY A 84 15.72 -7.56 23.29
N ILE A 85 16.60 -8.54 23.05
CA ILE A 85 17.34 -8.69 21.78
C ILE A 85 16.63 -9.64 20.80
N GLU A 86 15.45 -10.16 21.14
CA GLU A 86 14.68 -11.15 20.36
C GLU A 86 15.51 -12.42 20.03
N ALA A 87 16.30 -12.90 21.01
CA ALA A 87 17.21 -14.03 20.82
C ALA A 87 16.44 -15.32 20.45
N LYS A 88 16.86 -15.98 19.37
CA LYS A 88 16.31 -17.24 18.85
C LYS A 88 17.44 -18.17 18.45
N ALA A 89 17.08 -19.46 18.23
CA ALA A 89 18.04 -20.46 17.77
C ALA A 89 19.35 -20.45 18.59
N ILE A 90 19.22 -20.39 19.93
CA ILE A 90 20.36 -20.35 20.82
C ILE A 90 21.01 -21.74 20.85
N ALA A 91 22.28 -21.81 20.43
CA ALA A 91 23.10 -22.99 20.53
C ALA A 91 24.33 -22.68 21.39
N VAL A 92 24.65 -23.57 22.32
CA VAL A 92 25.81 -23.45 23.18
C VAL A 92 26.60 -24.76 23.11
N ASP A 93 27.67 -24.73 22.32
CA ASP A 93 28.48 -25.89 22.00
C ASP A 93 29.72 -25.93 22.90
N PRO A 94 29.80 -26.90 23.84
CA PRO A 94 31.05 -27.11 24.63
C PRO A 94 32.21 -27.50 23.71
N MET A 95 33.38 -26.97 23.99
CA MET A 95 34.60 -27.27 23.27
C MET A 95 35.54 -28.09 24.17
N TYR A 96 35.50 -29.41 23.98
CA TYR A 96 36.36 -30.33 24.77
C TYR A 96 37.62 -30.68 24.00
N ASN A 97 38.78 -30.46 24.63
CA ASN A 97 40.10 -30.85 24.09
C ASN A 97 40.73 -31.91 25.00
N GLY A 98 40.68 -33.18 24.60
CA GLY A 98 41.35 -34.28 25.28
C GLY A 98 40.77 -34.62 26.67
N ASP A 99 41.58 -35.31 27.47
CA ASP A 99 41.29 -35.61 28.89
C ASP A 99 41.42 -34.36 29.72
N VAL A 100 40.37 -34.08 30.51
CA VAL A 100 40.29 -32.88 31.34
C VAL A 100 40.57 -33.29 32.78
N MET A 101 41.53 -32.60 33.41
CA MET A 101 41.85 -32.78 34.82
C MET A 101 41.69 -31.46 35.58
N PRO A 102 41.35 -31.50 36.88
CA PRO A 102 41.37 -30.30 37.71
C PRO A 102 42.76 -29.64 37.72
N GLY A 103 42.79 -28.33 37.68
CA GLY A 103 43.99 -27.53 37.86
C GLY A 103 44.53 -27.60 39.31
N GLU A 104 45.67 -26.96 39.58
CA GLU A 104 46.24 -26.85 40.93
C GLU A 104 45.28 -26.18 41.93
N ASP A 105 44.34 -25.36 41.44
CA ASP A 105 43.27 -24.69 42.20
C ASP A 105 42.04 -25.55 42.43
N GLY A 106 42.04 -26.80 41.97
CA GLY A 106 40.91 -27.71 42.06
C GLY A 106 39.74 -27.37 41.11
N GLN A 107 39.94 -26.46 40.15
CA GLN A 107 38.91 -26.05 39.22
C GLN A 107 39.11 -26.69 37.83
N ILE A 108 38.01 -26.80 37.06
CA ILE A 108 38.07 -27.22 35.67
C ILE A 108 37.53 -26.10 34.79
N ASN A 109 38.24 -25.82 33.71
CA ASN A 109 37.87 -24.78 32.75
C ASN A 109 37.48 -25.38 31.41
N PHE A 110 36.31 -25.02 30.91
CA PHE A 110 35.84 -25.35 29.58
C PHE A 110 35.67 -24.11 28.71
N HIS A 111 35.99 -24.24 27.44
CA HIS A 111 35.57 -23.27 26.43
C HIS A 111 34.25 -23.70 25.82
N TYR A 112 33.43 -22.73 25.41
CA TYR A 112 32.20 -22.98 24.68
C TYR A 112 32.05 -21.94 23.61
N ARG A 113 31.33 -22.29 22.54
CA ARG A 113 30.85 -21.36 21.52
C ARG A 113 29.37 -21.17 21.73
N LEU A 114 28.93 -19.92 21.84
CA LEU A 114 27.54 -19.55 21.84
C LEU A 114 27.20 -18.91 20.50
N THR A 115 26.10 -19.32 19.89
CA THR A 115 25.52 -18.68 18.71
C THR A 115 24.03 -18.42 18.97
N MET A 116 23.53 -17.29 18.52
CA MET A 116 22.12 -16.94 18.57
C MET A 116 21.75 -16.00 17.44
N GLU A 117 20.53 -16.10 16.93
CA GLU A 117 19.93 -15.11 16.06
C GLU A 117 19.36 -13.98 16.90
N THR A 118 19.45 -12.73 16.42
CA THR A 118 18.84 -11.56 17.06
C THR A 118 18.08 -10.71 16.04
N PHE A 119 17.29 -9.73 16.50
CA PHE A 119 16.60 -8.81 15.59
C PHE A 119 17.57 -7.92 14.78
N VAL A 120 18.84 -7.85 15.17
CA VAL A 120 19.88 -7.06 14.47
C VAL A 120 20.63 -7.95 13.48
N GLU A 121 21.42 -8.88 13.99
CA GLU A 121 22.23 -9.86 13.25
C GLU A 121 22.59 -11.04 14.17
N PRO A 122 23.03 -12.17 13.63
CA PRO A 122 23.47 -13.28 14.46
C PRO A 122 24.66 -12.88 15.33
N ILE A 123 24.62 -13.25 16.60
CA ILE A 123 25.72 -13.08 17.55
C ILE A 123 26.41 -14.43 17.70
N SER A 124 27.75 -14.42 17.66
CA SER A 124 28.58 -15.58 17.94
C SER A 124 29.81 -15.18 18.74
N PHE A 125 30.06 -15.89 19.82
CA PHE A 125 31.26 -15.69 20.60
C PHE A 125 31.75 -16.98 21.28
N THR A 126 33.01 -16.98 21.70
CA THR A 126 33.58 -18.04 22.51
C THR A 126 33.76 -17.52 23.96
N GLY A 127 33.21 -18.29 24.89
CA GLY A 127 33.32 -18.01 26.32
C GLY A 127 34.17 -19.05 27.06
N LYS A 128 34.51 -18.73 28.30
CA LYS A 128 35.18 -19.64 29.23
C LYS A 128 34.26 -19.87 30.43
N ALA A 129 34.01 -21.12 30.75
CA ALA A 129 33.26 -21.57 31.93
C ALA A 129 34.22 -22.21 32.93
N THR A 130 34.14 -21.78 34.17
CA THR A 130 34.89 -22.40 35.29
C THR A 130 33.94 -23.24 36.12
N LEU A 131 34.30 -24.49 36.36
CA LEU A 131 33.54 -25.40 37.21
C LEU A 131 34.33 -25.64 38.50
N VAL A 132 33.60 -25.73 39.60
CA VAL A 132 34.14 -26.02 40.95
C VAL A 132 33.43 -27.26 41.49
N LYS A 133 34.21 -28.09 42.23
CA LYS A 133 33.67 -29.29 42.87
C LYS A 133 33.16 -28.91 44.26
N GLU A 134 31.91 -29.12 44.52
CA GLU A 134 31.21 -28.73 45.75
C GLU A 134 30.24 -29.84 46.20
N THR A 135 29.95 -29.88 47.49
CA THR A 135 28.87 -30.73 48.03
C THR A 135 27.62 -29.84 48.23
N GLN A 136 26.57 -30.13 47.48
CA GLN A 136 25.25 -29.52 47.63
C GLN A 136 24.19 -30.60 47.81
N ASN A 137 23.32 -30.47 48.83
CA ASN A 137 22.30 -31.45 49.19
C ASN A 137 22.84 -32.88 49.37
N ASP A 138 23.95 -33.00 50.07
CA ASP A 138 24.65 -34.25 50.35
C ASP A 138 25.24 -34.97 49.12
N LEU A 139 25.29 -34.34 47.97
CA LEU A 139 25.87 -34.85 46.74
C LEU A 139 27.11 -34.02 46.36
N GLU A 140 28.25 -34.67 46.15
CA GLU A 140 29.45 -34.02 45.64
C GLU A 140 29.45 -34.05 44.12
N ASP A 141 29.39 -32.90 43.48
CA ASP A 141 29.38 -32.78 42.02
C ASP A 141 30.08 -31.48 41.54
N TRP A 142 30.10 -31.28 40.20
CA TRP A 142 30.72 -30.13 39.56
C TRP A 142 29.65 -29.06 39.26
N TYR A 143 29.88 -27.79 39.72
CA TYR A 143 28.97 -26.67 39.64
C TYR A 143 29.61 -25.51 38.91
N ILE A 144 28.78 -24.75 38.18
CA ILE A 144 29.20 -23.61 37.34
C ILE A 144 29.50 -22.40 38.20
N HIS A 145 30.71 -21.86 38.11
CA HIS A 145 31.08 -20.57 38.66
C HIS A 145 30.67 -19.48 37.63
N TRP A 146 29.43 -19.03 37.71
CA TRP A 146 28.84 -18.11 36.74
C TRP A 146 29.21 -16.67 37.05
N ASN A 147 29.29 -15.83 35.97
CA ASN A 147 29.34 -14.38 36.02
C ASN A 147 28.63 -13.77 34.78
N PRO A 148 28.34 -12.44 34.72
CA PRO A 148 27.59 -11.84 33.64
C PRO A 148 28.15 -12.03 32.23
N SER A 149 29.45 -12.32 32.07
CA SER A 149 30.06 -12.56 30.75
C SER A 149 29.55 -13.84 30.04
N PHE A 150 28.83 -14.72 30.77
CA PHE A 150 28.13 -15.83 30.18
C PHE A 150 26.98 -15.37 29.26
N ILE A 151 26.31 -14.27 29.61
CA ILE A 151 25.21 -13.73 28.83
C ILE A 151 25.73 -13.11 27.54
N LEU A 152 26.68 -12.18 27.66
CA LEU A 152 27.40 -11.54 26.56
C LEU A 152 28.86 -11.25 27.01
N PRO A 153 29.83 -11.41 26.11
CA PRO A 153 31.23 -11.12 26.43
C PRO A 153 31.40 -9.71 26.99
N GLU A 154 32.37 -9.55 27.89
CA GLU A 154 32.76 -8.27 28.52
C GLU A 154 31.68 -7.68 29.46
N MET A 155 30.52 -8.30 29.64
CA MET A 155 29.57 -7.87 30.68
C MET A 155 30.18 -8.10 32.08
N LYS A 156 30.02 -7.10 32.94
CA LYS A 156 30.41 -7.13 34.36
C LYS A 156 29.16 -6.93 35.23
N GLU A 157 29.35 -7.07 36.53
CA GLU A 157 28.28 -6.78 37.48
C GLU A 157 27.83 -5.31 37.37
N GLY A 158 26.53 -5.07 37.43
CA GLY A 158 25.89 -3.77 37.21
C GLY A 158 25.66 -3.35 35.74
N ASP A 159 26.29 -4.03 34.78
CA ASP A 159 26.11 -3.71 33.35
C ASP A 159 24.70 -4.08 32.87
N LYS A 160 24.23 -3.32 31.90
CA LYS A 160 22.93 -3.48 31.26
C LYS A 160 23.09 -3.68 29.76
N VAL A 161 22.15 -4.41 29.14
CA VAL A 161 22.05 -4.50 27.69
C VAL A 161 20.93 -3.58 27.18
N ARG A 162 21.28 -2.75 26.21
CA ARG A 162 20.34 -1.87 25.52
C ARG A 162 20.18 -2.31 24.09
N ALA A 163 18.94 -2.47 23.66
CA ALA A 163 18.59 -2.86 22.30
C ALA A 163 17.70 -1.77 21.70
N ASN A 164 18.17 -1.17 20.62
CA ASN A 164 17.48 -0.07 19.95
C ASN A 164 17.22 -0.41 18.49
N THR A 165 15.97 -0.30 18.03
CA THR A 165 15.62 -0.37 16.60
C THR A 165 15.82 1.01 15.97
N VAL A 166 16.51 1.06 14.84
CA VAL A 166 16.65 2.27 14.02
C VAL A 166 15.71 2.14 12.84
N TYR A 167 14.63 2.94 12.83
CA TYR A 167 13.65 2.91 11.77
C TYR A 167 14.17 3.62 10.51
N PRO A 168 13.93 3.04 9.32
CA PRO A 168 14.28 3.68 8.07
C PRO A 168 13.36 4.88 7.81
N ARG A 169 13.81 5.84 7.01
CA ARG A 169 12.92 6.82 6.40
C ARG A 169 12.23 6.18 5.22
N ARG A 170 10.91 6.39 5.10
CA ARG A 170 10.14 5.93 3.94
C ARG A 170 10.51 6.76 2.72
N GLY A 171 10.68 6.13 1.56
CA GLY A 171 10.99 6.80 0.30
C GLY A 171 9.92 7.86 -0.05
N GLU A 172 10.33 9.00 -0.53
CA GLU A 172 9.42 10.03 -1.00
C GLU A 172 8.76 9.63 -2.32
N ILE A 173 7.54 10.10 -2.56
CA ILE A 173 6.90 10.05 -3.87
C ILE A 173 6.88 11.49 -4.39
N THR A 174 7.48 11.71 -5.57
CA THR A 174 7.60 13.06 -6.15
C THR A 174 6.93 13.12 -7.52
N ASP A 175 6.55 14.33 -7.90
CA ASP A 175 6.09 14.63 -9.25
C ASP A 175 7.28 14.78 -10.22
N ARG A 176 7.00 15.09 -11.50
CA ARG A 176 8.01 15.26 -12.55
C ARG A 176 9.01 16.38 -12.30
N ALA A 177 8.66 17.38 -11.49
CA ALA A 177 9.49 18.50 -11.11
C ALA A 177 10.23 18.30 -9.77
N GLY A 178 10.11 17.11 -9.16
CA GLY A 178 10.69 16.80 -7.86
C GLY A 178 9.88 17.34 -6.67
N ARG A 179 8.67 17.87 -6.89
CA ARG A 179 7.79 18.33 -5.81
C ARG A 179 7.21 17.13 -5.07
N PRO A 180 7.23 17.10 -3.72
CA PRO A 180 6.77 15.95 -2.96
C PRO A 180 5.25 15.79 -3.05
N LEU A 181 4.78 14.60 -3.47
CA LEU A 181 3.39 14.15 -3.40
C LEU A 181 3.14 13.37 -2.11
N ALA A 182 4.18 12.70 -1.60
CA ALA A 182 4.22 12.08 -0.28
C ALA A 182 5.63 12.21 0.31
N THR A 183 5.71 12.77 1.53
CA THR A 183 6.97 13.04 2.24
C THR A 183 6.81 12.80 3.74
N GLU A 184 7.76 13.22 4.55
CA GLU A 184 7.66 13.22 6.01
C GLU A 184 7.45 14.65 6.53
N ARG A 185 6.60 14.79 7.57
CA ARG A 185 6.40 16.03 8.31
C ARG A 185 6.50 15.79 9.80
N VAL A 186 7.02 16.76 10.53
CA VAL A 186 6.97 16.75 12.00
C VAL A 186 5.58 17.20 12.45
N VAL A 187 4.97 16.40 13.31
CA VAL A 187 3.71 16.68 13.99
C VAL A 187 3.90 16.60 15.50
N VAL A 188 2.92 17.09 16.23
CA VAL A 188 2.88 17.06 17.70
C VAL A 188 1.69 16.22 18.14
N ASP A 189 1.97 15.09 18.77
CA ASP A 189 0.95 14.33 19.49
C ASP A 189 0.63 15.05 20.80
N ILE A 190 -0.63 15.35 20.98
CA ILE A 190 -1.18 15.89 22.21
C ILE A 190 -1.71 14.70 23.01
N GLY A 191 -1.21 14.55 24.22
CA GLY A 191 -1.62 13.45 25.07
C GLY A 191 -1.92 13.89 26.50
N ILE A 192 -2.74 13.10 27.15
CA ILE A 192 -3.10 13.25 28.56
C ILE A 192 -2.21 12.32 29.40
N ASN A 193 -1.65 12.87 30.50
CA ASN A 193 -1.15 12.07 31.60
C ASN A 193 -2.31 11.86 32.59
N PRO A 194 -2.84 10.66 32.78
CA PRO A 194 -4.03 10.45 33.62
C PRO A 194 -3.90 10.95 35.04
N GLY A 195 -2.72 10.81 35.68
CA GLY A 195 -2.47 11.27 37.04
C GLY A 195 -2.52 12.80 37.16
N GLU A 196 -1.85 13.50 36.26
CA GLU A 196 -1.84 14.97 36.25
C GLU A 196 -3.18 15.55 35.80
N TRP A 197 -3.84 14.92 34.79
CA TRP A 197 -5.13 15.32 34.27
C TRP A 197 -6.25 15.24 35.33
N SER A 198 -6.22 14.24 36.23
CA SER A 198 -7.21 14.13 37.30
C SER A 198 -7.21 15.35 38.21
N GLN A 199 -6.04 15.97 38.39
CA GLN A 199 -5.80 17.15 39.24
C GLN A 199 -5.97 18.47 38.49
N ALA A 200 -5.99 18.45 37.15
CA ALA A 200 -6.15 19.65 36.34
C ALA A 200 -7.49 20.32 36.55
N SER A 201 -7.50 21.65 36.51
CA SER A 201 -8.70 22.46 36.72
C SER A 201 -9.79 22.16 35.68
N GLN A 202 -11.06 22.28 36.08
CA GLN A 202 -12.19 22.09 35.15
C GLN A 202 -12.16 23.10 34.01
N THR A 203 -11.72 24.33 34.28
CA THR A 203 -11.51 25.36 33.23
C THR A 203 -10.48 24.94 32.21
N GLY A 204 -9.33 24.39 32.64
CA GLY A 204 -8.28 23.86 31.72
C GLY A 204 -8.80 22.70 30.88
N LYS A 205 -9.55 21.77 31.48
CA LYS A 205 -10.18 20.66 30.74
C LYS A 205 -11.17 21.14 29.68
N MET A 206 -11.97 22.15 29.98
CA MET A 206 -12.89 22.76 29.02
C MET A 206 -12.18 23.52 27.92
N GLU A 207 -11.04 24.16 28.21
CA GLU A 207 -10.21 24.83 27.21
C GLU A 207 -9.61 23.82 26.20
N VAL A 208 -9.10 22.71 26.69
CA VAL A 208 -8.63 21.61 25.82
C VAL A 208 -9.73 21.09 24.92
N SER A 209 -10.92 20.82 25.50
CA SER A 209 -12.10 20.38 24.74
C SER A 209 -12.44 21.37 23.61
N LYS A 210 -12.45 22.67 23.91
CA LYS A 210 -12.71 23.73 22.95
C LYS A 210 -11.65 23.86 21.88
N LEU A 211 -10.35 23.84 22.24
CA LEU A 211 -9.23 23.98 21.32
C LEU A 211 -9.13 22.80 20.35
N LEU A 212 -9.39 21.59 20.84
CA LEU A 212 -9.29 20.36 20.03
C LEU A 212 -10.60 19.96 19.37
N HIS A 213 -11.71 20.65 19.67
CA HIS A 213 -13.07 20.27 19.24
C HIS A 213 -13.45 18.83 19.62
N ILE A 214 -12.99 18.37 20.81
CA ILE A 214 -13.31 17.05 21.35
C ILE A 214 -14.22 17.24 22.57
N PRO A 215 -15.41 16.62 22.62
CA PRO A 215 -16.28 16.68 23.76
C PRO A 215 -15.56 16.28 25.06
N LEU A 216 -15.82 16.99 26.15
CA LEU A 216 -15.14 16.72 27.43
C LEU A 216 -15.43 15.32 27.96
N ASP A 217 -16.63 14.79 27.68
CA ASP A 217 -17.03 13.44 28.07
C ASP A 217 -16.20 12.38 27.32
N ASP A 218 -15.86 12.63 26.04
CA ASP A 218 -15.01 11.75 25.27
C ASP A 218 -13.56 11.72 25.80
N LEU A 219 -13.02 12.89 26.18
CA LEU A 219 -11.72 13.00 26.86
C LEU A 219 -11.73 12.24 28.18
N THR A 220 -12.78 12.43 28.98
CA THR A 220 -12.94 11.76 30.27
C THR A 220 -13.05 10.25 30.12
N SER A 221 -13.84 9.78 29.15
CA SER A 221 -14.02 8.36 28.86
C SER A 221 -12.71 7.70 28.43
N LYS A 222 -11.92 8.37 27.59
CA LYS A 222 -10.57 7.87 27.17
C LYS A 222 -9.62 7.72 28.37
N VAL A 223 -9.66 8.65 29.31
CA VAL A 223 -8.84 8.60 30.53
C VAL A 223 -9.30 7.48 31.45
N GLN A 224 -10.62 7.30 31.64
CA GLN A 224 -11.21 6.28 32.52
C GLN A 224 -10.98 4.84 31.97
N ALA A 225 -11.02 4.67 30.66
CA ALA A 225 -10.74 3.37 30.01
C ALA A 225 -9.30 2.90 30.24
N THR A 226 -8.40 3.81 30.67
CA THR A 226 -7.02 3.48 31.00
C THR A 226 -6.89 3.44 32.51
N THR A 227 -6.57 2.27 33.11
CA THR A 227 -6.46 2.07 34.55
C THR A 227 -5.71 3.21 35.24
N SER A 228 -6.26 3.77 36.32
CA SER A 228 -5.84 4.99 37.03
C SER A 228 -4.42 5.02 37.63
N LYS A 229 -3.68 3.94 37.52
CA LYS A 229 -2.26 3.84 37.94
C LYS A 229 -1.25 3.96 36.79
N SER A 230 -1.72 4.24 35.57
CA SER A 230 -0.83 4.34 34.40
C SER A 230 -0.28 5.77 34.29
N THR A 231 1.04 5.92 34.36
CA THR A 231 1.76 7.14 33.95
C THR A 231 1.88 7.25 32.41
N LYS A 232 1.11 6.44 31.70
CA LYS A 232 1.18 6.36 30.24
C LYS A 232 0.55 7.58 29.59
N PHE A 233 1.21 8.04 28.54
CA PHE A 233 0.72 9.07 27.64
C PHE A 233 -0.50 8.54 26.82
N ILE A 234 -1.69 9.15 27.03
CA ILE A 234 -2.90 8.83 26.27
C ILE A 234 -3.05 9.87 25.17
N ARG A 235 -2.73 9.52 23.95
CA ARG A 235 -2.90 10.42 22.80
C ARG A 235 -4.36 10.74 22.56
N ILE A 236 -4.68 12.04 22.50
CA ILE A 236 -6.02 12.58 22.25
C ILE A 236 -6.15 13.26 20.89
N ALA A 237 -5.07 13.88 20.39
CA ALA A 237 -5.02 14.51 19.07
C ALA A 237 -3.59 14.51 18.51
N THR A 238 -3.46 14.74 17.22
CA THR A 238 -2.18 15.00 16.55
C THR A 238 -2.35 16.26 15.70
N LEU A 239 -1.47 17.24 15.88
CA LEU A 239 -1.52 18.52 15.18
C LEU A 239 -0.22 18.76 14.37
N PRO A 240 -0.27 19.50 13.26
CA PRO A 240 0.93 20.01 12.60
C PRO A 240 1.80 20.82 13.59
N GLN A 241 3.12 20.77 13.45
CA GLN A 241 4.04 21.46 14.37
C GLN A 241 3.85 22.99 14.36
N ASP A 242 3.36 23.54 13.28
CA ASP A 242 3.10 24.96 13.07
C ASP A 242 1.67 25.40 13.41
N ASP A 243 0.85 24.49 13.99
CA ASP A 243 -0.51 24.80 14.43
C ASP A 243 -0.49 25.81 15.59
N ALA A 244 -1.23 26.90 15.44
CA ALA A 244 -1.25 28.00 16.40
C ALA A 244 -1.73 27.55 17.80
N ARG A 245 -2.55 26.51 17.89
CA ARG A 245 -3.08 25.94 19.14
C ARG A 245 -2.02 25.33 20.04
N ILE A 246 -0.89 24.86 19.47
CA ILE A 246 0.18 24.17 20.20
C ILE A 246 0.68 25.04 21.37
N LYS A 247 0.91 26.33 21.14
CA LYS A 247 1.39 27.25 22.19
C LYS A 247 0.48 27.39 23.38
N GLN A 248 -0.85 27.23 23.19
CA GLN A 248 -1.82 27.24 24.27
C GLN A 248 -1.87 25.88 24.98
N LEU A 249 -1.87 24.80 24.20
CA LEU A 249 -1.89 23.42 24.72
C LEU A 249 -0.64 23.08 25.55
N GLU A 250 0.53 23.61 25.21
CA GLU A 250 1.77 23.44 26.00
C GLU A 250 1.67 24.01 27.43
N LYS A 251 0.82 25.01 27.64
CA LYS A 251 0.63 25.66 28.96
C LYS A 251 -0.44 24.99 29.79
N THR A 252 -1.19 24.04 29.25
CA THR A 252 -2.29 23.40 29.92
C THR A 252 -1.84 22.24 30.81
N GLU A 253 -2.15 22.29 32.08
CA GLU A 253 -1.80 21.23 33.06
C GLU A 253 -2.41 19.88 32.66
N GLY A 254 -1.65 18.81 32.86
CA GLY A 254 -2.09 17.44 32.57
C GLY A 254 -1.95 17.04 31.13
N LEU A 255 -1.49 17.94 30.23
CA LEU A 255 -1.12 17.60 28.86
C LEU A 255 0.39 17.36 28.74
N LYS A 256 0.73 16.45 27.84
CA LYS A 256 2.10 16.21 27.36
C LYS A 256 2.11 16.25 25.84
N LEU A 257 3.09 16.97 25.30
CA LEU A 257 3.26 17.14 23.88
C LEU A 257 4.50 16.37 23.42
N GLN A 258 4.35 15.54 22.41
CA GLN A 258 5.46 14.74 21.85
C GLN A 258 5.58 14.97 20.36
N LYS A 259 6.75 15.41 19.90
CA LYS A 259 7.06 15.56 18.47
C LYS A 259 7.35 14.18 17.88
N LYS A 260 6.77 13.93 16.71
CA LYS A 260 7.09 12.75 15.90
C LYS A 260 7.07 13.09 14.41
N LYS A 261 7.75 12.29 13.60
CA LYS A 261 7.63 12.35 12.14
C LYS A 261 6.51 11.42 11.70
N VAL A 262 5.72 11.89 10.75
CA VAL A 262 4.67 11.10 10.11
C VAL A 262 4.74 11.27 8.61
N ARG A 263 4.16 10.33 7.87
CA ARG A 263 3.92 10.48 6.44
C ARG A 263 2.97 11.64 6.19
N TYR A 264 3.24 12.45 5.16
CA TYR A 264 2.47 13.65 4.83
C TYR A 264 2.24 13.77 3.33
N TYR A 265 1.04 14.18 2.96
CA TYR A 265 0.56 14.30 1.58
C TYR A 265 0.18 15.76 1.30
N PRO A 266 1.09 16.55 0.68
CA PRO A 266 0.91 18.00 0.52
C PRO A 266 -0.31 18.39 -0.32
N TYR A 267 -0.68 17.56 -1.31
CA TYR A 267 -1.79 17.81 -2.23
C TYR A 267 -3.13 17.22 -1.78
N GLN A 268 -3.16 16.60 -0.60
CA GLN A 268 -4.39 16.11 0.04
C GLN A 268 -5.29 15.33 -0.94
N ASP A 269 -6.57 15.73 -1.03
CA ASP A 269 -7.62 15.10 -1.85
C ASP A 269 -7.22 14.97 -3.32
N ALA A 270 -6.47 15.93 -3.88
CA ALA A 270 -6.15 15.97 -5.30
C ALA A 270 -5.30 14.78 -5.78
N THR A 271 -4.53 14.17 -4.87
CA THR A 271 -3.64 13.04 -5.20
C THR A 271 -3.97 11.76 -4.44
N ALA A 272 -4.97 11.78 -3.56
CA ALA A 272 -5.23 10.71 -2.60
C ALA A 272 -5.40 9.32 -3.23
N HIS A 273 -6.18 9.22 -4.30
CA HIS A 273 -6.41 7.92 -4.95
C HIS A 273 -5.19 7.41 -5.69
N LEU A 274 -4.40 8.31 -6.30
CA LEU A 274 -3.17 7.93 -7.00
C LEU A 274 -2.07 7.52 -6.02
N VAL A 275 -1.75 8.42 -5.10
CA VAL A 275 -0.66 8.22 -4.14
C VAL A 275 -1.05 7.18 -3.08
N GLY A 276 -2.29 7.24 -2.62
CA GLY A 276 -2.78 6.41 -1.51
C GLY A 276 -2.39 6.99 -0.17
N TYR A 277 -2.38 6.14 0.85
CA TYR A 277 -1.99 6.50 2.22
C TYR A 277 -1.35 5.32 2.95
N VAL A 278 -0.66 5.63 4.04
CA VAL A 278 -0.11 4.63 4.96
C VAL A 278 -0.96 4.54 6.22
N GLY A 279 -1.00 3.36 6.81
CA GLY A 279 -1.71 3.12 8.08
C GLY A 279 -1.10 1.97 8.86
N ALA A 280 -1.51 1.80 10.13
CA ALA A 280 -1.03 0.71 10.96
C ALA A 280 -1.33 -0.66 10.32
N ILE A 281 -0.37 -1.56 10.39
CA ILE A 281 -0.55 -2.94 9.92
C ILE A 281 -1.62 -3.62 10.78
N ASN A 282 -2.57 -4.29 10.14
CA ASN A 282 -3.55 -5.12 10.87
C ASN A 282 -3.04 -6.56 11.04
N GLN A 283 -3.76 -7.38 11.81
CA GLN A 283 -3.33 -8.74 12.11
C GLN A 283 -3.19 -9.62 10.86
N GLU A 284 -4.12 -9.52 9.91
CA GLU A 284 -4.08 -10.30 8.66
C GLU A 284 -2.88 -9.91 7.78
N GLU A 285 -2.63 -8.61 7.65
CA GLU A 285 -1.48 -8.08 6.91
C GLU A 285 -0.16 -8.48 7.57
N TYR A 286 -0.11 -8.45 8.91
CA TYR A 286 1.06 -8.89 9.68
C TYR A 286 1.34 -10.38 9.47
N GLU A 287 0.34 -11.26 9.60
CA GLU A 287 0.53 -12.70 9.39
C GLU A 287 1.08 -13.03 7.99
N LYS A 288 0.66 -12.28 6.97
CA LYS A 288 1.17 -12.43 5.59
C LYS A 288 2.61 -11.92 5.40
N ARG A 289 3.12 -11.07 6.30
CA ARG A 289 4.38 -10.33 6.11
C ARG A 289 5.40 -10.49 7.25
N LYS A 290 5.07 -11.20 8.33
CA LYS A 290 5.94 -11.37 9.50
C LYS A 290 7.33 -11.91 9.14
N ASP A 291 7.39 -12.85 8.18
CA ASP A 291 8.64 -13.43 7.70
C ASP A 291 9.48 -12.46 6.82
N GLN A 292 8.89 -11.34 6.42
CA GLN A 292 9.55 -10.24 5.72
C GLN A 292 10.05 -9.14 6.69
N GLY A 293 10.08 -9.43 7.99
CA GLY A 293 10.58 -8.51 9.04
C GLY A 293 9.61 -7.39 9.40
N TYR A 294 8.30 -7.57 9.19
CA TYR A 294 7.29 -6.65 9.72
C TYR A 294 7.00 -6.94 11.19
N LYS A 295 6.70 -5.87 11.94
CA LYS A 295 6.25 -5.92 13.34
C LYS A 295 4.79 -5.46 13.43
N THR A 296 4.09 -5.86 14.47
CA THR A 296 2.69 -5.45 14.73
C THR A 296 2.51 -3.95 14.93
N SER A 297 3.60 -3.23 15.19
CA SER A 297 3.63 -1.76 15.35
C SER A 297 3.94 -1.02 14.05
N ASP A 298 4.23 -1.72 12.95
CA ASP A 298 4.64 -1.10 11.70
C ASP A 298 3.48 -0.40 10.99
N VAL A 299 3.88 0.54 10.13
CA VAL A 299 2.99 1.28 9.23
C VAL A 299 3.28 0.82 7.81
N ILE A 300 2.22 0.50 7.05
CA ILE A 300 2.31 0.02 5.67
C ILE A 300 1.46 0.86 4.72
N GLY A 301 1.74 0.80 3.43
CA GLY A 301 0.86 1.34 2.38
C GLY A 301 -0.47 0.60 2.33
N LYS A 302 -1.58 1.35 2.40
CA LYS A 302 -2.95 0.81 2.43
C LYS A 302 -3.65 0.88 1.08
N SER A 303 -3.26 1.80 0.23
CA SER A 303 -3.85 1.99 -1.10
C SER A 303 -2.89 2.73 -2.03
N GLY A 304 -3.23 2.81 -3.32
CA GLY A 304 -2.49 3.58 -4.32
C GLY A 304 -1.02 3.17 -4.44
N LEU A 305 -0.18 4.12 -4.85
CA LEU A 305 1.26 3.87 -5.04
C LEU A 305 1.98 3.52 -3.73
N GLU A 306 1.51 4.02 -2.58
CA GLU A 306 2.01 3.62 -1.26
C GLU A 306 1.92 2.11 -1.03
N GLN A 307 0.83 1.48 -1.50
CA GLN A 307 0.63 0.04 -1.39
C GLN A 307 1.37 -0.73 -2.49
N ILE A 308 1.30 -0.25 -3.73
CA ILE A 308 1.88 -0.91 -4.90
C ILE A 308 3.41 -1.00 -4.77
N PHE A 309 4.03 0.08 -4.29
CA PHE A 309 5.48 0.17 -4.13
C PHE A 309 5.94 0.07 -2.65
N GLU A 310 5.15 -0.64 -1.82
CA GLU A 310 5.45 -0.79 -0.39
C GLU A 310 6.88 -1.27 -0.13
N GLU A 311 7.33 -2.31 -0.82
CA GLU A 311 8.67 -2.89 -0.63
C GLU A 311 9.79 -1.88 -0.96
N GLN A 312 9.63 -1.12 -2.04
CA GLN A 312 10.59 -0.10 -2.44
C GLN A 312 10.59 1.09 -1.46
N LEU A 313 9.39 1.55 -1.08
CA LEU A 313 9.22 2.75 -0.27
C LEU A 313 9.55 2.54 1.21
N ARG A 314 9.30 1.34 1.76
CA ARG A 314 9.44 1.06 3.20
C ARG A 314 10.89 1.15 3.67
N GLY A 315 11.84 0.60 2.93
CA GLY A 315 13.20 0.37 3.39
C GLY A 315 13.27 -0.80 4.40
N SER A 316 14.37 -0.93 5.10
CA SER A 316 14.57 -1.95 6.13
C SER A 316 15.12 -1.36 7.42
N ALA A 317 14.54 -1.75 8.55
CA ALA A 317 15.00 -1.31 9.85
C ALA A 317 16.41 -1.81 10.14
N GLY A 318 17.20 -0.97 10.77
CA GLY A 318 18.43 -1.32 11.42
C GLY A 318 18.22 -1.59 12.90
N GLY A 319 19.32 -1.86 13.60
CA GLY A 319 19.28 -2.04 15.04
C GLY A 319 20.67 -2.02 15.64
N ARG A 320 20.72 -1.81 16.95
CA ARG A 320 21.95 -1.78 17.70
C ARG A 320 21.74 -2.44 19.06
N ILE A 321 22.63 -3.36 19.40
CA ILE A 321 22.68 -4.02 20.71
C ILE A 321 24.00 -3.58 21.35
N VAL A 322 23.91 -2.95 22.51
CA VAL A 322 25.05 -2.40 23.22
C VAL A 322 25.05 -2.83 24.70
N ILE A 323 26.26 -3.01 25.26
CA ILE A 323 26.46 -3.12 26.71
C ILE A 323 26.72 -1.72 27.24
N THR A 324 25.96 -1.31 28.26
CA THR A 324 26.17 -0.06 28.99
C THR A 324 26.55 -0.35 30.45
N ASP A 325 27.26 0.57 31.09
CA ASP A 325 27.47 0.52 32.54
C ASP A 325 26.20 0.87 33.32
N ALA A 326 26.30 0.90 34.64
CA ALA A 326 25.19 1.25 35.54
C ALA A 326 24.62 2.65 35.27
N ASP A 327 25.47 3.60 34.85
CA ASP A 327 25.10 5.00 34.57
C ASP A 327 24.53 5.19 33.16
N GLY A 328 24.56 4.14 32.32
CA GLY A 328 24.03 4.15 30.97
C GLY A 328 25.07 4.55 29.91
N THR A 329 26.34 4.70 30.25
CA THR A 329 27.42 4.95 29.30
C THR A 329 27.72 3.69 28.50
N GLU A 330 27.83 3.83 27.19
CA GLU A 330 28.12 2.72 26.29
C GLU A 330 29.54 2.21 26.45
N LYS A 331 29.67 0.90 26.69
CA LYS A 331 30.96 0.20 26.84
C LYS A 331 31.33 -0.56 25.58
N LYS A 332 30.37 -1.23 24.99
CA LYS A 332 30.60 -2.12 23.84
C LYS A 332 29.39 -2.22 22.94
N THR A 333 29.59 -2.10 21.63
CA THR A 333 28.63 -2.53 20.65
C THR A 333 28.80 -4.04 20.43
N VAL A 334 27.69 -4.79 20.62
CA VAL A 334 27.67 -6.25 20.48
C VAL A 334 27.27 -6.62 19.04
N ALA A 335 26.24 -5.94 18.51
CA ALA A 335 25.74 -6.11 17.15
C ALA A 335 25.19 -4.78 16.62
N GLU A 336 25.41 -4.49 15.34
CA GLU A 336 24.90 -3.29 14.68
C GLU A 336 24.58 -3.56 13.22
N ARG A 337 23.36 -3.17 12.82
CA ARG A 337 22.91 -3.15 11.43
C ARG A 337 22.35 -1.79 11.11
N PHE A 338 22.90 -1.14 10.09
CA PHE A 338 22.38 0.16 9.65
C PHE A 338 21.01 0.04 8.99
N ALA A 339 20.12 0.99 9.29
CA ALA A 339 18.85 1.08 8.58
C ALA A 339 19.10 1.43 7.10
N LYS A 340 18.43 0.72 6.21
CA LYS A 340 18.40 1.08 4.78
C LYS A 340 17.12 1.86 4.51
N HIS A 341 17.27 3.13 4.14
CA HIS A 341 16.12 3.98 3.81
C HIS A 341 15.39 3.46 2.57
N GLY A 342 14.10 3.73 2.50
CA GLY A 342 13.30 3.43 1.33
C GLY A 342 13.76 4.23 0.12
N GLN A 343 13.59 3.64 -1.06
CA GLN A 343 13.95 4.27 -2.33
C GLN A 343 12.85 5.26 -2.73
N PRO A 344 13.19 6.47 -3.21
CA PRO A 344 12.20 7.40 -3.70
C PRO A 344 11.52 6.89 -4.99
N LEU A 345 10.29 7.36 -5.23
CA LEU A 345 9.51 7.09 -6.42
C LEU A 345 9.24 8.39 -7.15
N ALA A 346 9.85 8.61 -8.30
CA ALA A 346 9.64 9.78 -9.13
C ALA A 346 8.63 9.49 -10.24
N LEU A 347 7.55 10.28 -10.32
CA LEU A 347 6.47 10.11 -11.27
C LEU A 347 6.57 11.08 -12.45
N THR A 348 5.89 10.76 -13.55
CA THR A 348 5.65 11.66 -14.67
C THR A 348 4.51 12.63 -14.41
N ILE A 349 3.75 12.43 -13.35
CA ILE A 349 2.66 13.29 -12.89
C ILE A 349 3.18 14.75 -12.73
N ASP A 350 2.39 15.69 -13.19
CA ASP A 350 2.58 17.10 -12.93
C ASP A 350 1.59 17.56 -11.86
N ALA A 351 2.09 17.92 -10.69
CA ALA A 351 1.26 18.28 -9.55
C ALA A 351 0.35 19.49 -9.81
N GLU A 352 0.77 20.42 -10.68
CA GLU A 352 -0.04 21.59 -11.05
C GLU A 352 -1.18 21.20 -12.00
N VAL A 353 -0.90 20.34 -12.98
CA VAL A 353 -1.91 19.80 -13.88
C VAL A 353 -2.91 18.96 -13.09
N GLN A 354 -2.42 18.08 -12.20
CA GLN A 354 -3.24 17.25 -11.31
C GLN A 354 -4.19 18.10 -10.46
N GLN A 355 -3.64 19.12 -9.80
CA GLN A 355 -4.41 20.01 -8.93
C GLN A 355 -5.39 20.87 -9.74
N THR A 356 -4.98 21.36 -10.92
CA THR A 356 -5.85 22.15 -11.80
C THR A 356 -7.07 21.34 -12.21
N ILE A 357 -6.88 20.10 -12.67
CA ILE A 357 -7.97 19.22 -13.08
C ILE A 357 -8.84 18.85 -11.88
N TYR A 358 -8.23 18.58 -10.70
CA TYR A 358 -8.98 18.29 -9.48
C TYR A 358 -9.90 19.46 -9.08
N GLN A 359 -9.43 20.70 -9.13
CA GLN A 359 -10.25 21.87 -8.79
C GLN A 359 -11.45 22.02 -9.75
N GLU A 360 -11.29 21.65 -11.02
CA GLU A 360 -12.37 21.66 -11.99
C GLU A 360 -13.41 20.54 -11.77
N LEU A 361 -12.99 19.43 -11.14
CA LEU A 361 -13.88 18.32 -10.77
C LEU A 361 -14.41 18.43 -9.33
N LYS A 362 -13.85 19.30 -8.51
CA LYS A 362 -14.23 19.41 -7.10
C LYS A 362 -15.74 19.61 -6.96
N ASN A 363 -16.35 18.87 -6.04
CA ASN A 363 -17.80 18.80 -5.79
C ASN A 363 -18.65 18.05 -6.84
N GLU A 364 -18.01 17.39 -7.81
CA GLU A 364 -18.67 16.49 -8.75
C GLU A 364 -18.24 15.03 -8.48
N ALA A 365 -19.12 14.09 -8.78
CA ALA A 365 -18.69 12.70 -8.92
C ALA A 365 -18.14 12.52 -10.34
N GLY A 366 -16.82 12.35 -10.45
CA GLY A 366 -16.18 12.30 -11.76
C GLY A 366 -14.71 11.90 -11.72
N THR A 367 -14.10 11.87 -12.88
CA THR A 367 -12.71 11.44 -13.04
C THR A 367 -12.08 12.07 -14.29
N ALA A 368 -10.76 12.16 -14.30
CA ALA A 368 -10.02 12.57 -15.48
C ALA A 368 -8.65 11.88 -15.58
N ALA A 369 -8.16 11.74 -16.80
CA ALA A 369 -6.77 11.44 -17.09
C ALA A 369 -6.21 12.50 -18.04
N ALA A 370 -4.96 12.91 -17.80
CA ALA A 370 -4.22 13.78 -18.70
C ALA A 370 -2.88 13.14 -19.06
N ILE A 371 -2.53 13.19 -20.34
CA ILE A 371 -1.26 12.67 -20.85
C ILE A 371 -0.58 13.68 -21.79
N SER A 372 0.72 13.55 -21.95
CA SER A 372 1.44 14.10 -23.10
C SER A 372 1.22 13.17 -24.30
N PRO A 373 0.49 13.59 -25.33
CA PRO A 373 0.14 12.68 -26.42
C PRO A 373 1.35 12.27 -27.31
N LYS A 374 2.48 12.94 -27.17
CA LYS A 374 3.73 12.62 -27.91
C LYS A 374 4.69 11.74 -27.12
N THR A 375 4.80 11.94 -25.81
CA THR A 375 5.76 11.22 -24.97
C THR A 375 5.16 10.06 -24.21
N GLY A 376 3.82 10.03 -24.06
CA GLY A 376 3.09 9.04 -23.26
C GLY A 376 3.15 9.30 -21.74
N GLU A 377 3.82 10.35 -21.31
CA GLU A 377 3.87 10.72 -19.89
C GLU A 377 2.46 10.97 -19.35
N ILE A 378 2.11 10.30 -18.27
CA ILE A 378 0.85 10.51 -17.56
C ILE A 378 1.04 11.75 -16.68
N LEU A 379 0.34 12.83 -17.03
CA LEU A 379 0.45 14.12 -16.34
C LEU A 379 -0.52 14.23 -15.16
N ALA A 380 -1.67 13.56 -15.23
CA ALA A 380 -2.64 13.53 -14.15
C ALA A 380 -3.55 12.30 -14.22
N LEU A 381 -3.92 11.80 -13.02
CA LEU A 381 -4.98 10.81 -12.80
C LEU A 381 -5.83 11.31 -11.63
N VAL A 382 -7.01 11.84 -11.95
CA VAL A 382 -7.83 12.60 -11.00
C VAL A 382 -9.11 11.86 -10.69
N ASN A 383 -9.48 11.89 -9.42
CA ASN A 383 -10.73 11.33 -8.90
C ASN A 383 -11.46 12.35 -8.03
N SER A 384 -12.76 12.47 -8.17
CA SER A 384 -13.65 13.31 -7.35
C SER A 384 -15.02 12.62 -7.14
N PRO A 385 -15.67 12.79 -5.95
CA PRO A 385 -15.03 13.32 -4.75
C PRO A 385 -13.88 12.44 -4.27
N SER A 386 -13.07 12.97 -3.39
CA SER A 386 -11.88 12.31 -2.86
C SER A 386 -11.84 12.46 -1.32
N PHE A 387 -10.74 12.12 -0.71
CA PHE A 387 -10.52 12.17 0.74
C PHE A 387 -9.14 12.73 1.06
N ASP A 388 -8.96 13.30 2.26
CA ASP A 388 -7.62 13.70 2.72
C ASP A 388 -6.86 12.49 3.28
N PRO A 389 -5.78 12.01 2.62
CA PRO A 389 -4.99 10.89 3.10
C PRO A 389 -4.29 11.19 4.43
N ASN A 390 -4.05 12.47 4.77
CA ASN A 390 -3.47 12.84 6.06
C ASN A 390 -4.39 12.50 7.23
N ALA A 391 -5.71 12.51 7.05
CA ALA A 391 -6.66 12.12 8.10
C ALA A 391 -6.46 10.67 8.57
N PHE A 392 -6.10 9.76 7.65
CA PHE A 392 -5.80 8.37 8.00
C PHE A 392 -4.49 8.23 8.79
N VAL A 393 -3.50 9.06 8.51
CA VAL A 393 -2.20 9.07 9.21
C VAL A 393 -2.29 9.70 10.60
N LEU A 394 -3.04 10.80 10.71
CA LEU A 394 -3.18 11.55 11.97
C LEU A 394 -4.18 10.91 12.93
N GLY A 395 -5.09 10.09 12.42
CA GLY A 395 -6.14 9.42 13.16
C GLY A 395 -7.51 10.06 12.87
N MET A 396 -8.30 9.37 12.07
CA MET A 396 -9.66 9.76 11.73
C MET A 396 -10.62 9.40 12.87
N SER A 397 -11.54 10.28 13.20
CA SER A 397 -12.61 9.99 14.16
C SER A 397 -13.65 9.02 13.58
N ALA A 398 -14.40 8.33 14.44
CA ALA A 398 -15.48 7.45 14.00
C ALA A 398 -16.56 8.21 13.20
N THR A 399 -16.81 9.47 13.55
CA THR A 399 -17.77 10.35 12.86
C THR A 399 -17.29 10.70 11.45
N GLU A 400 -16.03 11.10 11.30
CA GLU A 400 -15.43 11.40 9.98
C GLU A 400 -15.40 10.14 9.10
N TRP A 401 -15.02 8.99 9.66
CA TRP A 401 -15.07 7.71 8.95
C TRP A 401 -16.47 7.38 8.46
N LYS A 402 -17.48 7.54 9.32
CA LYS A 402 -18.87 7.30 8.96
C LYS A 402 -19.34 8.22 7.83
N GLN A 403 -19.05 9.52 7.93
CA GLN A 403 -19.38 10.50 6.88
C GLN A 403 -18.71 10.16 5.54
N LEU A 404 -17.46 9.73 5.57
CA LEU A 404 -16.71 9.35 4.38
C LEU A 404 -17.28 8.07 3.73
N ASN A 405 -17.59 7.06 4.55
CA ASN A 405 -18.04 5.74 4.10
C ASN A 405 -19.50 5.73 3.65
N GLU A 406 -20.36 6.51 4.30
CA GLU A 406 -21.80 6.60 4.00
C GLU A 406 -22.12 7.67 2.95
N ASN A 407 -21.14 8.43 2.48
CA ASN A 407 -21.35 9.46 1.46
C ASN A 407 -21.88 8.86 0.16
N PRO A 408 -23.07 9.30 -0.34
CA PRO A 408 -23.67 8.75 -1.55
C PRO A 408 -22.84 8.97 -2.81
N GLN A 409 -21.95 9.98 -2.83
CA GLN A 409 -21.02 10.21 -3.93
C GLN A 409 -19.77 9.34 -3.87
N LYS A 410 -19.64 8.46 -2.87
CA LYS A 410 -18.59 7.43 -2.74
C LYS A 410 -17.16 7.98 -2.91
N PRO A 411 -16.69 8.85 -2.00
CA PRO A 411 -15.35 9.46 -2.10
C PRO A 411 -14.20 8.45 -2.02
N LEU A 412 -14.41 7.24 -1.50
CA LEU A 412 -13.42 6.17 -1.46
C LEU A 412 -13.34 5.36 -2.77
N LEU A 413 -14.28 5.56 -3.70
CA LEU A 413 -14.27 4.87 -4.99
C LEU A 413 -13.21 5.48 -5.91
N ASN A 414 -12.23 4.69 -6.33
CA ASN A 414 -11.25 5.12 -7.32
C ASN A 414 -11.82 5.04 -8.74
N ARG A 415 -12.39 6.13 -9.24
CA ARG A 415 -13.06 6.21 -10.54
C ARG A 415 -12.08 6.15 -11.71
N PHE A 416 -10.88 6.71 -11.60
CA PHE A 416 -9.93 6.66 -12.73
C PHE A 416 -9.45 5.23 -13.00
N ALA A 417 -9.57 4.34 -12.02
CA ALA A 417 -9.22 2.93 -12.21
C ALA A 417 -10.37 2.09 -12.79
N ARG A 418 -11.57 2.65 -12.91
CA ARG A 418 -12.75 1.94 -13.36
C ARG A 418 -13.09 2.20 -14.82
N GLY A 419 -13.68 1.18 -15.46
CA GLY A 419 -14.25 1.29 -16.79
C GLY A 419 -15.68 1.87 -16.74
N PHE A 420 -15.93 2.87 -17.59
CA PHE A 420 -17.25 3.49 -17.78
C PHE A 420 -17.64 3.46 -19.25
N ALA A 421 -18.93 3.45 -19.54
CA ALA A 421 -19.41 3.59 -20.91
C ALA A 421 -18.92 4.93 -21.50
N PRO A 422 -18.15 4.92 -22.60
CA PRO A 422 -17.54 6.14 -23.17
C PRO A 422 -18.56 6.99 -23.94
N GLY A 423 -19.71 6.43 -24.31
CA GLY A 423 -20.69 7.10 -25.18
C GLY A 423 -20.05 7.61 -26.45
N SER A 424 -20.50 8.76 -26.92
CA SER A 424 -20.05 9.33 -28.20
C SER A 424 -18.57 9.63 -28.32
N THR A 425 -17.76 9.55 -27.23
CA THR A 425 -16.30 9.64 -27.34
C THR A 425 -15.70 8.38 -27.99
N PHE A 426 -16.47 7.31 -28.14
CA PHE A 426 -16.09 6.10 -28.88
C PHE A 426 -16.20 6.24 -30.40
N LYS A 427 -17.05 7.14 -30.89
CA LYS A 427 -17.34 7.31 -32.33
C LYS A 427 -16.11 7.52 -33.23
N PRO A 428 -15.08 8.28 -32.82
CA PRO A 428 -13.84 8.39 -33.62
C PRO A 428 -13.12 7.04 -33.79
N ILE A 429 -13.23 6.13 -32.82
CA ILE A 429 -12.68 4.75 -32.91
C ILE A 429 -13.47 3.98 -33.97
N THR A 430 -14.80 4.02 -33.90
CA THR A 430 -15.69 3.38 -34.92
C THR A 430 -15.44 3.95 -36.31
N ALA A 431 -15.28 5.28 -36.43
CA ALA A 431 -14.94 5.93 -37.68
C ALA A 431 -13.58 5.39 -38.25
N ALA A 432 -12.56 5.34 -37.42
CA ALA A 432 -11.25 4.83 -37.83
C ALA A 432 -11.30 3.36 -38.27
N ILE A 433 -12.02 2.52 -37.52
CA ILE A 433 -12.20 1.10 -37.86
C ILE A 433 -12.96 0.96 -39.19
N GLY A 434 -14.09 1.71 -39.34
CA GLY A 434 -14.91 1.67 -40.54
C GLY A 434 -14.19 2.12 -41.79
N LEU A 435 -13.41 3.20 -41.72
CA LEU A 435 -12.56 3.65 -42.83
C LEU A 435 -11.43 2.65 -43.14
N ALA A 436 -10.71 2.15 -42.12
CA ALA A 436 -9.62 1.20 -42.28
C ALA A 436 -10.09 -0.16 -42.84
N SER A 437 -11.32 -0.57 -42.54
CA SER A 437 -11.95 -1.78 -43.12
C SER A 437 -12.65 -1.54 -44.46
N LYS A 438 -12.71 -0.27 -44.91
CA LYS A 438 -13.45 0.14 -46.11
C LYS A 438 -14.98 -0.16 -46.02
N ALA A 439 -15.50 -0.35 -44.82
CA ALA A 439 -16.93 -0.52 -44.59
C ALA A 439 -17.72 0.81 -44.73
N ILE A 440 -17.04 1.93 -44.57
CA ILE A 440 -17.51 3.27 -44.87
C ILE A 440 -16.43 4.06 -45.59
N THR A 441 -16.85 5.10 -46.35
CA THR A 441 -15.95 6.07 -46.96
C THR A 441 -16.32 7.50 -46.47
N PRO A 442 -15.39 8.49 -46.56
CA PRO A 442 -15.72 9.86 -46.15
C PRO A 442 -16.89 10.49 -46.94
N ALA A 443 -17.11 10.02 -48.18
CA ALA A 443 -18.18 10.51 -49.07
C ALA A 443 -19.57 9.87 -48.79
N ASP A 444 -19.59 8.71 -48.13
CA ASP A 444 -20.83 8.01 -47.85
C ASP A 444 -21.73 8.85 -46.94
N SER A 445 -22.96 8.93 -47.28
CA SER A 445 -23.96 9.64 -46.49
C SER A 445 -25.21 8.78 -46.25
N ILE A 446 -25.77 8.93 -45.06
CA ILE A 446 -27.06 8.35 -44.71
C ILE A 446 -28.14 9.42 -44.75
N HIS A 447 -29.31 9.04 -45.19
CA HIS A 447 -30.49 9.89 -45.16
C HIS A 447 -31.55 9.24 -44.25
N VAL A 448 -31.65 9.74 -43.01
CA VAL A 448 -32.66 9.31 -42.05
C VAL A 448 -33.51 10.51 -41.66
N ARG A 449 -34.83 10.42 -41.81
CA ARG A 449 -35.76 11.46 -41.36
C ARG A 449 -36.16 11.21 -39.90
N GLY A 450 -36.25 12.29 -39.14
CA GLY A 450 -36.65 12.21 -37.72
C GLY A 450 -35.52 11.79 -36.80
N LEU A 451 -35.85 11.49 -35.56
CA LEU A 451 -34.88 11.22 -34.47
C LEU A 451 -34.58 9.74 -34.26
N HIS A 452 -35.41 8.85 -34.83
CA HIS A 452 -35.36 7.42 -34.52
C HIS A 452 -35.09 6.60 -35.79
N TRP A 453 -34.35 5.50 -35.61
CA TRP A 453 -34.07 4.54 -36.67
C TRP A 453 -34.04 3.11 -36.12
N GLN A 454 -34.68 2.23 -36.85
CA GLN A 454 -34.67 0.79 -36.64
C GLN A 454 -34.17 0.13 -37.93
N LYS A 455 -33.37 -0.95 -37.83
CA LYS A 455 -32.87 -1.67 -38.99
C LYS A 455 -34.06 -2.33 -39.76
N ASP A 456 -34.84 -3.11 -39.05
CA ASP A 456 -36.01 -3.82 -39.55
C ASP A 456 -36.86 -4.37 -38.38
N ALA A 457 -37.92 -5.09 -38.70
CA ALA A 457 -38.88 -5.62 -37.71
C ALA A 457 -38.29 -6.64 -36.74
N SER A 458 -37.12 -7.25 -37.04
CA SER A 458 -36.45 -8.19 -36.14
C SER A 458 -35.96 -7.54 -34.82
N TRP A 459 -35.81 -6.20 -34.82
CA TRP A 459 -35.43 -5.43 -33.63
C TRP A 459 -36.60 -5.19 -32.66
N GLY A 460 -37.84 -5.61 -33.05
CA GLY A 460 -39.02 -5.41 -32.22
C GLY A 460 -39.30 -3.92 -32.01
N GLY A 461 -39.40 -3.47 -30.77
CA GLY A 461 -39.60 -2.07 -30.46
C GLY A 461 -38.29 -1.31 -30.12
N TYR A 462 -37.13 -1.81 -30.52
CA TYR A 462 -35.88 -1.12 -30.29
C TYR A 462 -35.55 -0.15 -31.43
N GLU A 463 -35.16 1.08 -31.09
CA GLU A 463 -34.75 2.11 -32.03
C GLU A 463 -33.50 2.83 -31.54
N VAL A 464 -32.57 3.10 -32.44
CA VAL A 464 -31.43 3.99 -32.17
C VAL A 464 -31.94 5.44 -32.30
N THR A 465 -31.68 6.22 -31.26
CA THR A 465 -32.10 7.62 -31.18
C THR A 465 -30.91 8.55 -31.38
N ARG A 466 -31.01 9.57 -32.23
CA ARG A 466 -30.06 10.66 -32.37
C ARG A 466 -30.56 11.92 -31.66
N VAL A 467 -29.60 12.82 -31.29
CA VAL A 467 -29.89 14.02 -30.50
C VAL A 467 -30.75 15.04 -31.28
N SER A 468 -30.49 15.21 -32.58
CA SER A 468 -31.20 16.15 -33.42
C SER A 468 -31.33 15.67 -34.86
N ASP A 469 -32.40 16.12 -35.56
CA ASP A 469 -32.54 15.94 -37.01
C ASP A 469 -31.97 17.15 -37.75
N TYR A 470 -30.96 16.91 -38.58
CA TYR A 470 -30.20 17.96 -39.27
C TYR A 470 -30.83 18.39 -40.60
N GLY A 471 -31.96 17.75 -41.00
CA GLY A 471 -32.72 18.11 -42.15
C GLY A 471 -32.10 17.74 -43.50
N GLY A 472 -31.14 16.79 -43.55
CA GLY A 472 -30.44 16.40 -44.77
C GLY A 472 -29.55 15.18 -44.62
N PRO A 473 -28.82 14.79 -45.67
CA PRO A 473 -27.89 13.67 -45.61
C PRO A 473 -26.74 13.93 -44.63
N VAL A 474 -26.35 12.93 -43.86
CA VAL A 474 -25.29 12.93 -42.86
C VAL A 474 -24.14 12.08 -43.37
N ASN A 475 -23.00 12.70 -43.67
CA ASN A 475 -21.73 12.04 -43.94
C ASN A 475 -20.89 11.89 -42.67
N LEU A 476 -19.70 11.30 -42.77
CA LEU A 476 -18.84 11.04 -41.63
C LEU A 476 -18.50 12.32 -40.84
N GLU A 477 -18.16 13.43 -41.51
CA GLU A 477 -17.85 14.71 -40.84
C GLU A 477 -19.06 15.19 -40.03
N LYS A 478 -20.23 15.30 -40.64
CA LYS A 478 -21.47 15.72 -39.95
C LYS A 478 -21.81 14.75 -38.81
N ALA A 479 -21.58 13.45 -39.00
CA ALA A 479 -21.84 12.45 -37.98
C ALA A 479 -20.98 12.65 -36.75
N LEU A 480 -19.70 13.04 -36.91
CA LEU A 480 -18.80 13.38 -35.79
C LEU A 480 -19.15 14.73 -35.18
N VAL A 481 -19.35 15.78 -36.01
CA VAL A 481 -19.63 17.16 -35.57
C VAL A 481 -20.93 17.24 -34.77
N TYR A 482 -21.97 16.59 -35.25
CA TYR A 482 -23.31 16.58 -34.60
C TYR A 482 -23.53 15.38 -33.70
N SER A 483 -22.55 14.50 -33.60
CA SER A 483 -22.61 13.32 -32.74
C SER A 483 -23.77 12.36 -33.08
N ASP A 484 -23.98 12.02 -34.36
CA ASP A 484 -25.09 11.18 -34.83
C ASP A 484 -24.91 9.72 -34.44
N ASN A 485 -25.83 9.18 -33.63
CA ASN A 485 -25.81 7.77 -33.21
C ASN A 485 -26.19 6.83 -34.35
N ILE A 486 -27.16 7.23 -35.20
CA ILE A 486 -27.70 6.38 -36.26
C ILE A 486 -26.61 6.08 -37.29
N TYR A 487 -25.81 7.10 -37.64
CA TYR A 487 -24.65 6.90 -38.55
C TYR A 487 -23.70 5.82 -38.02
N PHE A 488 -23.33 5.92 -36.77
CA PHE A 488 -22.34 4.99 -36.18
C PHE A 488 -22.89 3.62 -35.85
N ALA A 489 -24.18 3.51 -35.55
CA ALA A 489 -24.88 2.22 -35.47
C ALA A 489 -24.86 1.50 -36.82
N LYS A 490 -25.21 2.23 -37.92
CA LYS A 490 -25.13 1.68 -39.29
C LYS A 490 -23.70 1.31 -39.69
N ALA A 491 -22.71 2.13 -39.33
CA ALA A 491 -21.30 1.82 -39.60
C ALA A 491 -20.87 0.54 -38.90
N ALA A 492 -21.21 0.34 -37.64
CA ALA A 492 -20.89 -0.90 -36.90
C ALA A 492 -21.52 -2.12 -37.53
N LEU A 493 -22.81 -2.03 -37.91
CA LEU A 493 -23.51 -3.12 -38.61
C LEU A 493 -22.90 -3.41 -40.00
N SER A 494 -22.48 -2.37 -40.74
CA SER A 494 -21.84 -2.52 -42.05
C SER A 494 -20.45 -3.22 -41.94
N MET A 495 -19.70 -2.99 -40.86
CA MET A 495 -18.49 -3.70 -40.57
C MET A 495 -18.74 -5.18 -40.20
N GLY A 496 -19.83 -5.45 -39.51
CA GLY A 496 -20.12 -6.74 -38.90
C GLY A 496 -19.27 -6.99 -37.65
N GLU A 497 -19.70 -7.96 -36.84
CA GLU A 497 -19.11 -8.27 -35.53
C GLU A 497 -17.60 -8.61 -35.66
N GLU A 498 -17.25 -9.55 -36.55
CA GLU A 498 -15.88 -10.04 -36.69
C GLU A 498 -14.87 -8.90 -36.95
N GLN A 499 -15.17 -8.03 -37.92
CA GLN A 499 -14.26 -6.93 -38.25
C GLN A 499 -14.23 -5.88 -37.16
N PHE A 500 -15.38 -5.59 -36.54
CA PHE A 500 -15.49 -4.62 -35.46
C PHE A 500 -14.65 -5.05 -34.26
N VAL A 501 -14.74 -6.32 -33.81
CA VAL A 501 -13.95 -6.88 -32.72
C VAL A 501 -12.46 -6.89 -33.06
N LYS A 502 -12.08 -7.55 -34.17
CA LYS A 502 -10.69 -7.72 -34.59
C LYS A 502 -9.95 -6.39 -34.72
N LYS A 503 -10.62 -5.38 -35.26
CA LYS A 503 -10.02 -4.04 -35.42
C LYS A 503 -9.99 -3.25 -34.12
N SER A 504 -10.98 -3.43 -33.24
CA SER A 504 -11.01 -2.81 -31.92
C SER A 504 -9.90 -3.34 -31.00
N GLU A 505 -9.55 -4.62 -31.09
CA GLU A 505 -8.45 -5.22 -30.34
C GLU A 505 -7.10 -4.54 -30.65
N LEU A 506 -6.91 -4.00 -31.85
CA LEU A 506 -5.71 -3.24 -32.19
C LEU A 506 -5.52 -2.00 -31.27
N PHE A 507 -6.62 -1.45 -30.75
CA PHE A 507 -6.62 -0.32 -29.83
C PHE A 507 -6.39 -0.74 -28.37
N GLY A 508 -6.19 -2.04 -28.06
CA GLY A 508 -5.89 -2.56 -26.74
C GLY A 508 -7.12 -2.90 -25.89
N PHE A 509 -8.28 -3.11 -26.50
CA PHE A 509 -9.45 -3.63 -25.78
C PHE A 509 -9.16 -5.03 -25.23
N HIS A 510 -9.73 -5.35 -24.07
CA HIS A 510 -9.53 -6.59 -23.31
C HIS A 510 -8.10 -6.82 -22.77
N GLU A 511 -7.17 -5.88 -23.00
CA GLU A 511 -5.79 -5.92 -22.49
C GLU A 511 -5.62 -5.06 -21.24
N ALA A 512 -4.64 -5.43 -20.39
CA ALA A 512 -4.19 -4.56 -19.32
C ALA A 512 -3.29 -3.45 -19.89
N LEU A 513 -3.43 -2.23 -19.38
CA LEU A 513 -2.51 -1.16 -19.74
C LEU A 513 -1.11 -1.43 -19.17
N PRO A 514 -0.03 -1.14 -19.92
CA PRO A 514 1.35 -1.41 -19.48
C PRO A 514 1.86 -0.34 -18.49
N ILE A 515 1.18 -0.21 -17.35
CA ILE A 515 1.59 0.66 -16.23
C ILE A 515 1.51 -0.13 -14.92
N PRO A 516 2.32 0.21 -13.92
CA PRO A 516 2.33 -0.51 -12.65
C PRO A 516 1.07 -0.31 -11.79
N TYR A 517 0.20 0.64 -12.14
CA TYR A 517 -1.05 0.90 -11.42
C TYR A 517 -2.18 0.02 -11.93
N PRO A 518 -2.89 -0.74 -11.07
CA PRO A 518 -3.98 -1.61 -11.50
C PRO A 518 -5.21 -0.81 -11.95
N LEU A 519 -5.60 -1.01 -13.20
CA LEU A 519 -6.80 -0.43 -13.81
C LEU A 519 -7.68 -1.53 -14.39
N ASP A 520 -8.99 -1.28 -14.45
CA ASP A 520 -9.90 -2.16 -15.18
C ASP A 520 -9.48 -2.24 -16.66
N LYS A 521 -9.60 -3.42 -17.24
CA LYS A 521 -9.44 -3.56 -18.70
C LYS A 521 -10.64 -2.93 -19.40
N SER A 522 -10.39 -2.12 -20.42
CA SER A 522 -11.46 -1.67 -21.30
C SER A 522 -12.04 -2.83 -22.10
N LYS A 523 -13.34 -2.85 -22.28
CA LYS A 523 -14.06 -3.97 -22.90
C LYS A 523 -15.04 -3.48 -23.97
N LEU A 524 -15.26 -4.31 -24.98
CA LEU A 524 -16.33 -4.14 -25.96
C LEU A 524 -17.63 -4.82 -25.50
N TYR A 525 -17.47 -5.92 -24.79
CA TYR A 525 -18.55 -6.77 -24.27
C TYR A 525 -18.04 -7.54 -23.04
N ASN A 526 -18.93 -8.18 -22.31
CA ASN A 526 -18.58 -9.10 -21.22
C ASN A 526 -18.28 -10.51 -21.75
N ASP A 527 -19.18 -11.10 -22.56
CA ASP A 527 -19.09 -12.48 -23.08
C ASP A 527 -19.50 -12.56 -24.56
N GLY A 528 -18.88 -11.72 -25.43
CA GLY A 528 -19.29 -11.61 -26.84
C GLY A 528 -20.53 -10.75 -27.05
N PHE A 529 -20.85 -10.46 -28.31
CA PHE A 529 -22.07 -9.76 -28.66
C PHE A 529 -23.30 -10.70 -28.63
N LYS A 530 -24.35 -10.29 -27.94
CA LYS A 530 -25.57 -11.10 -27.81
C LYS A 530 -26.48 -11.05 -29.04
N ASN A 531 -26.44 -9.93 -29.76
CA ASN A 531 -27.27 -9.66 -30.94
C ASN A 531 -26.76 -8.44 -31.71
N GLU A 532 -27.33 -8.19 -32.88
CA GLU A 532 -27.02 -7.03 -33.73
C GLU A 532 -27.34 -5.67 -33.08
N ILE A 533 -28.31 -5.60 -32.17
CA ILE A 533 -28.63 -4.37 -31.44
C ILE A 533 -27.48 -3.96 -30.58
N GLN A 534 -26.87 -4.91 -29.85
CA GLN A 534 -25.70 -4.63 -29.01
C GLN A 534 -24.51 -4.20 -29.86
N LEU A 535 -24.29 -4.81 -31.04
CA LEU A 535 -23.26 -4.37 -31.98
C LEU A 535 -23.53 -2.93 -32.47
N ALA A 536 -24.75 -2.61 -32.82
CA ALA A 536 -25.17 -1.27 -33.25
C ALA A 536 -24.92 -0.22 -32.15
N ASP A 537 -25.29 -0.54 -30.90
CA ASP A 537 -25.09 0.33 -29.73
C ASP A 537 -23.60 0.53 -29.42
N SER A 538 -22.80 -0.51 -29.58
CA SER A 538 -21.35 -0.44 -29.39
C SER A 538 -20.69 0.50 -30.39
N GLY A 539 -21.27 0.66 -31.59
CA GLY A 539 -20.76 1.60 -32.59
C GLY A 539 -20.73 3.06 -32.17
N TYR A 540 -21.53 3.43 -31.17
CA TYR A 540 -21.50 4.78 -30.59
C TYR A 540 -21.17 4.80 -29.08
N GLY A 541 -20.54 3.71 -28.58
CA GLY A 541 -19.99 3.62 -27.24
C GLY A 541 -21.00 3.37 -26.13
N GLN A 542 -22.10 2.70 -26.47
CA GLN A 542 -23.14 2.22 -25.56
C GLN A 542 -23.10 0.67 -25.47
N GLY A 543 -24.17 0.04 -25.06
CA GLY A 543 -24.20 -1.40 -24.84
C GLY A 543 -23.35 -1.82 -23.65
N GLU A 544 -22.41 -2.74 -23.85
CA GLU A 544 -21.50 -3.21 -22.80
C GLU A 544 -20.08 -2.61 -22.93
N VAL A 545 -19.86 -1.66 -23.85
CA VAL A 545 -18.56 -1.00 -24.02
C VAL A 545 -18.19 -0.21 -22.77
N THR A 546 -17.01 -0.51 -22.23
CA THR A 546 -16.45 0.27 -21.12
C THR A 546 -14.99 0.64 -21.38
N MET A 547 -14.60 1.85 -21.00
CA MET A 547 -13.22 2.34 -21.07
C MET A 547 -12.82 3.05 -19.78
N THR A 548 -11.56 2.85 -19.36
CA THR A 548 -10.99 3.71 -18.33
C THR A 548 -10.62 5.07 -18.94
N PRO A 549 -10.62 6.16 -18.16
CA PRO A 549 -10.21 7.49 -18.67
C PRO A 549 -8.82 7.49 -19.31
N LEU A 550 -7.87 6.79 -18.71
CA LEU A 550 -6.52 6.71 -19.25
C LEU A 550 -6.47 5.95 -20.58
N HIS A 551 -7.19 4.83 -20.70
CA HIS A 551 -7.21 4.10 -21.97
C HIS A 551 -7.83 4.94 -23.10
N LEU A 552 -8.92 5.66 -22.80
CA LEU A 552 -9.52 6.58 -23.76
C LEU A 552 -8.52 7.67 -24.19
N ALA A 553 -7.73 8.24 -23.24
CA ALA A 553 -6.68 9.20 -23.55
C ALA A 553 -5.60 8.59 -24.45
N LEU A 554 -5.14 7.38 -24.14
CA LEU A 554 -4.14 6.67 -24.96
C LEU A 554 -4.64 6.43 -26.38
N VAL A 555 -5.88 5.97 -26.55
CA VAL A 555 -6.47 5.77 -27.87
C VAL A 555 -6.53 7.07 -28.68
N TYR A 556 -6.89 8.18 -28.03
CA TYR A 556 -6.93 9.50 -28.71
C TYR A 556 -5.52 9.99 -29.08
N SER A 557 -4.46 9.54 -28.41
CA SER A 557 -3.09 9.87 -28.81
C SER A 557 -2.76 9.37 -30.23
N ALA A 558 -3.42 8.32 -30.72
CA ALA A 558 -3.24 7.81 -32.06
C ALA A 558 -3.60 8.87 -33.12
N PHE A 559 -4.58 9.74 -32.86
CA PHE A 559 -4.92 10.84 -33.77
C PHE A 559 -3.88 11.96 -33.81
N ALA A 560 -2.98 12.02 -32.81
CA ALA A 560 -1.83 12.93 -32.78
C ALA A 560 -0.54 12.26 -33.31
N ASN A 561 -0.54 10.93 -33.55
CA ASN A 561 0.66 10.13 -33.85
C ASN A 561 0.47 9.21 -35.07
N ASP A 562 -0.19 9.69 -36.11
CA ASP A 562 -0.33 9.00 -37.40
C ASP A 562 -0.78 7.54 -37.27
N GLY A 563 -1.72 7.29 -36.33
CA GLY A 563 -2.30 5.98 -36.08
C GLY A 563 -1.53 5.10 -35.12
N ASN A 564 -0.63 5.66 -34.31
CA ASN A 564 0.11 4.93 -33.29
C ASN A 564 -0.28 5.40 -31.88
N ILE A 565 -0.57 4.48 -30.98
CA ILE A 565 -0.88 4.77 -29.56
C ILE A 565 0.43 4.85 -28.78
N VAL A 566 0.66 5.98 -28.11
CA VAL A 566 1.89 6.18 -27.33
C VAL A 566 2.00 5.14 -26.22
N ASN A 567 3.24 4.80 -25.84
CA ASN A 567 3.51 3.99 -24.68
C ASN A 567 3.29 4.82 -23.40
N PRO A 568 2.34 4.44 -22.50
CA PRO A 568 2.14 5.20 -21.28
C PRO A 568 3.32 5.02 -20.32
N SER A 569 3.74 6.11 -19.68
CA SER A 569 4.73 6.09 -18.61
C SER A 569 4.19 6.80 -17.37
N LEU A 570 4.27 6.13 -16.22
CA LEU A 570 3.89 6.68 -14.92
C LEU A 570 5.12 7.04 -14.09
N LEU A 571 6.20 6.29 -14.25
CA LEU A 571 7.47 6.53 -13.55
C LEU A 571 8.42 7.34 -14.42
N GLN A 572 9.24 8.18 -13.80
CA GLN A 572 10.23 8.95 -14.54
C GLN A 572 11.33 8.09 -15.17
N GLU A 573 11.60 6.94 -14.59
CA GLU A 573 12.55 5.95 -15.11
C GLU A 573 12.01 5.14 -16.29
N ASP A 574 10.69 5.15 -16.52
CA ASP A 574 10.09 4.52 -17.67
C ASP A 574 10.63 5.12 -18.97
N LYS A 575 10.77 4.27 -19.99
CA LYS A 575 11.15 4.73 -21.32
C LYS A 575 10.07 5.65 -21.88
N LYS A 576 10.41 6.92 -22.01
CA LYS A 576 9.52 7.94 -22.59
C LYS A 576 9.52 7.86 -24.09
N GLY A 577 8.36 8.12 -24.69
CA GLY A 577 8.17 8.02 -26.12
C GLY A 577 8.09 6.56 -26.61
N GLY A 578 7.98 6.41 -27.93
CA GLY A 578 7.64 5.12 -28.52
C GLY A 578 6.15 4.81 -28.44
N TYR A 579 5.78 3.63 -28.90
CA TYR A 579 4.38 3.27 -29.05
C TYR A 579 4.05 1.95 -28.35
N TRP A 580 2.96 1.94 -27.63
CA TRP A 580 2.36 0.73 -27.07
C TRP A 580 1.73 -0.11 -28.17
N LYS A 581 0.99 0.56 -29.09
CA LYS A 581 0.37 -0.07 -30.27
C LYS A 581 0.77 0.72 -31.51
N THR A 582 1.16 0.03 -32.57
CA THR A 582 1.55 0.66 -33.83
C THR A 582 0.53 0.34 -34.93
N ASN A 583 0.33 1.28 -35.84
CA ASN A 583 -0.51 1.10 -37.02
C ASN A 583 -1.93 0.61 -36.67
N VAL A 584 -2.53 1.14 -35.58
CA VAL A 584 -3.91 0.77 -35.20
C VAL A 584 -4.92 1.28 -36.23
N MET A 585 -4.52 2.30 -36.97
CA MET A 585 -5.21 2.80 -38.18
C MET A 585 -4.20 3.38 -39.16
N PRO A 586 -4.49 3.39 -40.48
CA PRO A 586 -3.64 4.03 -41.51
C PRO A 586 -3.51 5.54 -41.29
N ALA A 587 -2.42 6.15 -41.73
CA ALA A 587 -2.13 7.58 -41.55
C ALA A 587 -3.16 8.50 -42.25
N ASP A 588 -3.64 8.11 -43.43
CA ASP A 588 -4.70 8.84 -44.14
C ASP A 588 -6.05 8.80 -43.41
N VAL A 589 -6.39 7.65 -42.82
CA VAL A 589 -7.56 7.50 -41.92
C VAL A 589 -7.38 8.40 -40.70
N THR A 590 -6.20 8.39 -40.08
CA THR A 590 -5.88 9.24 -38.94
C THR A 590 -6.07 10.71 -39.27
N GLY A 591 -5.52 11.16 -40.43
CA GLY A 591 -5.65 12.52 -40.93
C GLY A 591 -7.10 12.93 -41.11
N THR A 592 -7.90 12.08 -41.75
CA THR A 592 -9.34 12.31 -41.99
C THR A 592 -10.11 12.46 -40.67
N VAL A 593 -9.98 11.50 -39.75
CA VAL A 593 -10.70 11.56 -38.46
C VAL A 593 -10.24 12.75 -37.63
N LYS A 594 -8.93 13.06 -37.57
CA LYS A 594 -8.40 14.23 -36.88
C LYS A 594 -8.99 15.55 -37.40
N GLN A 595 -9.11 15.72 -38.72
CA GLN A 595 -9.74 16.91 -39.29
C GLN A 595 -11.22 17.04 -38.87
N HIS A 596 -11.96 15.93 -38.83
CA HIS A 596 -13.34 15.97 -38.35
C HIS A 596 -13.41 16.24 -36.83
N LEU A 597 -12.45 15.76 -36.02
CA LEU A 597 -12.37 16.10 -34.58
C LEU A 597 -12.04 17.60 -34.36
N ILE A 598 -11.29 18.22 -35.25
CA ILE A 598 -11.09 19.67 -35.24
C ILE A 598 -12.43 20.38 -35.51
N GLN A 599 -13.21 19.91 -36.50
CA GLN A 599 -14.53 20.49 -36.80
C GLN A 599 -15.52 20.32 -35.63
N VAL A 600 -15.45 19.25 -34.83
CA VAL A 600 -16.24 19.13 -33.59
C VAL A 600 -16.03 20.34 -32.66
N MET A 601 -14.79 20.90 -32.64
CA MET A 601 -14.43 22.04 -31.80
C MET A 601 -14.61 23.39 -32.48
N GLU A 602 -14.52 23.47 -33.82
CA GLU A 602 -14.51 24.74 -34.57
C GLU A 602 -15.85 25.08 -35.27
N ASP A 603 -16.61 24.07 -35.75
CA ASP A 603 -17.91 24.31 -36.40
C ASP A 603 -18.87 25.05 -35.45
N PRO A 604 -19.61 26.04 -35.90
CA PRO A 604 -20.59 26.75 -35.09
C PRO A 604 -21.63 25.88 -34.38
N ARG A 605 -21.92 24.72 -34.96
CA ARG A 605 -22.86 23.70 -34.40
C ARG A 605 -22.13 22.49 -33.82
N GLY A 606 -20.79 22.53 -33.76
CA GLY A 606 -19.99 21.46 -33.22
C GLY A 606 -20.23 21.26 -31.72
N THR A 607 -20.43 20.00 -31.31
CA THR A 607 -20.76 19.67 -29.91
C THR A 607 -19.65 20.03 -28.92
N GLY A 608 -18.41 20.21 -29.39
CA GLY A 608 -17.25 20.61 -28.56
C GLY A 608 -16.96 22.11 -28.52
N ARG A 609 -17.71 22.92 -29.28
CA ARG A 609 -17.42 24.35 -29.46
C ARG A 609 -17.32 25.15 -28.15
N GLY A 610 -18.12 24.80 -27.14
CA GLY A 610 -18.13 25.48 -25.84
C GLY A 610 -16.80 25.42 -25.09
N ALA A 611 -15.99 24.40 -25.35
CA ALA A 611 -14.68 24.22 -24.74
C ALA A 611 -13.52 24.88 -25.52
N ARG A 612 -13.79 25.51 -26.65
CA ARG A 612 -12.78 26.14 -27.51
C ARG A 612 -11.98 27.21 -26.75
N VAL A 613 -10.66 27.16 -26.88
CA VAL A 613 -9.74 28.17 -26.34
C VAL A 613 -9.21 29.03 -27.49
N PRO A 614 -9.47 30.35 -27.51
CA PRO A 614 -8.93 31.24 -28.55
C PRO A 614 -7.41 31.15 -28.64
N GLY A 615 -6.89 30.99 -29.86
CA GLY A 615 -5.44 30.86 -30.10
C GLY A 615 -4.85 29.48 -29.87
N ILE A 616 -5.67 28.50 -29.47
CA ILE A 616 -5.26 27.07 -29.38
C ILE A 616 -6.18 26.25 -30.29
N ARG A 617 -5.63 25.65 -31.33
CA ARG A 617 -6.38 24.74 -32.19
C ARG A 617 -6.52 23.40 -31.47
N MET A 618 -7.76 22.94 -31.31
CA MET A 618 -8.09 21.75 -30.53
C MET A 618 -8.81 20.72 -31.41
N ALA A 619 -8.61 19.45 -31.13
CA ALA A 619 -9.36 18.32 -31.69
C ALA A 619 -9.93 17.51 -30.54
N GLY A 620 -11.20 17.14 -30.63
CA GLY A 620 -11.84 16.40 -29.54
C GLY A 620 -13.23 15.92 -29.85
N LYS A 621 -13.82 15.22 -28.90
CA LYS A 621 -15.16 14.67 -28.96
C LYS A 621 -15.84 14.74 -27.61
N THR A 622 -17.09 15.18 -27.60
CA THR A 622 -18.01 15.11 -26.46
C THR A 622 -18.72 13.77 -26.45
N GLY A 623 -19.12 13.33 -25.28
CA GLY A 623 -19.91 12.11 -25.10
C GLY A 623 -20.95 12.27 -23.99
N THR A 624 -22.09 11.67 -24.19
CA THR A 624 -23.09 11.42 -23.14
C THR A 624 -23.43 9.94 -23.19
N ALA A 625 -23.18 9.25 -22.09
CA ALA A 625 -23.48 7.82 -21.97
C ALA A 625 -24.65 7.63 -21.01
N GLU A 626 -25.73 7.02 -21.48
CA GLU A 626 -26.90 6.70 -20.68
C GLU A 626 -26.71 5.35 -19.97
N LEU A 627 -26.96 5.31 -18.67
CA LEU A 627 -26.86 4.13 -17.83
C LEU A 627 -28.25 3.65 -17.46
N LYS A 628 -28.82 2.75 -18.26
CA LYS A 628 -30.13 2.11 -17.99
C LYS A 628 -29.94 0.67 -17.55
N GLN A 629 -30.62 0.27 -16.47
CA GLN A 629 -30.67 -1.13 -16.06
C GLN A 629 -31.79 -1.89 -16.76
N LYS A 630 -32.90 -1.18 -17.12
CA LYS A 630 -34.05 -1.75 -17.81
C LYS A 630 -34.63 -0.78 -18.86
N LYS A 631 -35.22 -1.33 -19.90
CA LYS A 631 -35.97 -0.55 -20.91
C LYS A 631 -37.08 0.24 -20.23
N GLY A 632 -37.18 1.54 -20.52
CA GLY A 632 -38.21 2.42 -19.97
C GLY A 632 -37.85 3.10 -18.64
N GLU A 633 -36.75 2.73 -17.99
CA GLU A 633 -36.24 3.46 -16.83
C GLU A 633 -35.52 4.74 -17.23
N ILE A 634 -35.64 5.75 -16.36
CA ILE A 634 -34.87 6.98 -16.48
C ILE A 634 -33.47 6.68 -15.95
N GLY A 635 -32.50 6.43 -16.84
CA GLY A 635 -31.11 6.16 -16.46
C GLY A 635 -30.35 7.41 -16.00
N LEU A 636 -29.23 7.22 -15.27
CA LEU A 636 -28.23 8.25 -15.06
C LEU A 636 -27.47 8.50 -16.37
N GLU A 637 -26.88 9.68 -16.51
CA GLU A 637 -26.09 10.05 -17.68
C GLU A 637 -24.70 10.48 -17.27
N ASN A 638 -23.66 9.89 -17.88
CA ASN A 638 -22.28 10.35 -17.71
C ASN A 638 -21.88 11.26 -18.85
N GLY A 639 -21.43 12.47 -18.53
CA GLY A 639 -20.90 13.41 -19.51
C GLY A 639 -19.41 13.23 -19.70
N TRP A 640 -18.94 13.15 -20.94
CA TRP A 640 -17.54 12.93 -21.29
C TRP A 640 -16.98 14.00 -22.22
N TYR A 641 -15.67 14.23 -22.08
CA TYR A 641 -14.82 14.91 -23.05
C TYR A 641 -13.53 14.11 -23.26
N ALA A 642 -13.08 14.04 -24.53
CA ALA A 642 -11.72 13.64 -24.89
C ALA A 642 -11.19 14.67 -25.89
N VAL A 643 -10.10 15.37 -25.56
CA VAL A 643 -9.64 16.55 -26.32
C VAL A 643 -8.13 16.73 -26.18
N PHE A 644 -7.50 17.21 -27.26
CA PHE A 644 -6.07 17.55 -27.29
C PHE A 644 -5.79 18.80 -28.12
N ASN A 645 -4.68 19.48 -27.84
CA ASN A 645 -4.18 20.57 -28.69
C ASN A 645 -3.43 20.02 -29.89
N VAL A 646 -3.64 20.62 -31.08
CA VAL A 646 -3.25 20.03 -32.38
C VAL A 646 -1.86 20.43 -32.85
N ASP A 647 -1.54 21.72 -32.82
CA ASP A 647 -0.33 22.25 -33.49
C ASP A 647 0.97 21.87 -32.78
N ASP A 648 0.98 21.84 -31.46
CA ASP A 648 2.06 21.33 -30.62
C ASP A 648 1.43 20.44 -29.53
N PRO A 649 1.18 19.15 -29.82
CA PRO A 649 0.41 18.29 -28.93
C PRO A 649 1.13 18.00 -27.61
N ARG A 650 0.90 18.84 -26.60
CA ARG A 650 1.50 18.71 -25.26
C ARG A 650 0.51 18.19 -24.21
N LEU A 651 -0.79 18.38 -24.44
CA LEU A 651 -1.83 18.03 -23.49
C LEU A 651 -2.99 17.34 -24.18
N LEU A 652 -3.31 16.14 -23.69
CA LEU A 652 -4.53 15.41 -23.98
C LEU A 652 -5.27 15.13 -22.69
N VAL A 653 -6.54 15.52 -22.60
CA VAL A 653 -7.37 15.33 -21.39
C VAL A 653 -8.61 14.53 -21.77
N THR A 654 -8.87 13.49 -20.98
CA THR A 654 -10.18 12.83 -20.90
C THR A 654 -10.79 13.13 -19.55
N MET A 655 -12.03 13.55 -19.54
CA MET A 655 -12.76 13.92 -18.32
C MET A 655 -14.19 13.41 -18.37
N MET A 656 -14.67 12.91 -17.22
CA MET A 656 -16.02 12.41 -17.05
C MET A 656 -16.65 12.95 -15.78
N ILE A 657 -17.93 13.33 -15.85
CA ILE A 657 -18.77 13.65 -14.69
C ILE A 657 -19.99 12.73 -14.73
N GLU A 658 -20.29 12.10 -13.60
CA GLU A 658 -21.49 11.30 -13.40
C GLU A 658 -22.73 12.20 -13.24
N ASP A 659 -23.89 11.66 -13.59
CA ASP A 659 -25.21 12.29 -13.38
C ASP A 659 -25.31 13.72 -13.94
N VAL A 660 -25.08 13.86 -15.23
CA VAL A 660 -25.23 15.13 -15.96
C VAL A 660 -26.63 15.33 -16.52
N ARG A 661 -27.55 14.43 -16.25
CA ARG A 661 -28.92 14.49 -16.74
C ARG A 661 -29.65 15.76 -16.26
N GLY A 662 -30.34 16.42 -17.18
CA GLY A 662 -31.02 17.70 -16.90
C GLY A 662 -30.06 18.89 -16.63
N ARG A 663 -28.76 18.64 -16.72
CA ARG A 663 -27.70 19.66 -16.51
C ARG A 663 -27.06 20.13 -17.82
N GLY A 664 -27.55 19.66 -18.95
CA GLY A 664 -26.97 19.93 -20.28
C GLY A 664 -26.06 18.83 -20.82
N GLY A 665 -26.08 17.64 -20.24
CA GLY A 665 -25.26 16.51 -20.69
C GLY A 665 -23.77 16.81 -20.58
N SER A 666 -22.99 16.43 -21.61
CA SER A 666 -21.54 16.70 -21.64
C SER A 666 -21.14 18.18 -21.61
N HIS A 667 -22.06 19.11 -21.89
CA HIS A 667 -21.76 20.56 -21.92
C HIS A 667 -21.44 21.14 -20.53
N VAL A 668 -21.72 20.43 -19.43
CA VAL A 668 -21.26 20.79 -18.09
C VAL A 668 -19.72 20.84 -18.00
N LEU A 669 -19.03 20.17 -18.94
CA LEU A 669 -17.58 20.11 -19.03
C LEU A 669 -16.95 21.23 -19.87
N ASP A 670 -17.72 21.91 -20.72
CA ASP A 670 -17.19 22.92 -21.67
C ASP A 670 -16.29 23.97 -21.01
N ALA A 671 -16.82 24.66 -20.00
CA ALA A 671 -16.08 25.70 -19.30
C ALA A 671 -14.86 25.14 -18.52
N ARG A 672 -14.97 23.92 -18.00
CA ARG A 672 -13.90 23.24 -17.23
C ARG A 672 -12.72 22.88 -18.15
N ILE A 673 -12.99 22.25 -19.27
CA ILE A 673 -11.97 21.92 -20.29
C ILE A 673 -11.30 23.21 -20.79
N LYS A 674 -12.08 24.26 -21.09
CA LYS A 674 -11.55 25.55 -21.50
C LYS A 674 -10.56 26.11 -20.48
N ARG A 675 -10.90 26.11 -19.17
CA ARG A 675 -10.02 26.62 -18.12
C ARG A 675 -8.75 25.78 -17.98
N ILE A 676 -8.87 24.43 -18.02
CA ILE A 676 -7.70 23.53 -17.95
C ILE A 676 -6.73 23.83 -19.08
N PHE A 677 -7.18 23.85 -20.34
CA PHE A 677 -6.32 24.12 -21.48
C PHE A 677 -5.75 25.55 -21.48
N THR A 678 -6.52 26.54 -21.01
CA THR A 678 -6.01 27.89 -20.85
C THR A 678 -4.89 27.95 -19.84
N LYS A 679 -5.08 27.36 -18.66
CA LYS A 679 -4.10 27.40 -17.59
C LYS A 679 -2.84 26.61 -17.91
N VAL A 680 -2.98 25.39 -18.42
CA VAL A 680 -1.84 24.49 -18.67
C VAL A 680 -1.01 24.86 -19.91
N LEU A 681 -1.64 25.48 -20.94
CA LEU A 681 -0.94 25.77 -22.20
C LEU A 681 -0.61 27.22 -22.43
N LYS A 682 -1.18 28.17 -21.66
CA LYS A 682 -0.90 29.62 -21.82
C LYS A 682 -0.13 30.22 -20.65
N GLU A 683 -0.21 29.60 -19.47
CA GLU A 683 0.61 29.93 -18.30
C GLU A 683 1.86 29.03 -18.26
#